data_5bc7cea39bc2c4ded5af6926b3925c1d
#
_entry.id   5bc7cea39bc2c4ded5af6926b3925c1d
#
_cell.length_a   1.000
_cell.length_b   1.000
_cell.length_c   1.000
_cell.angle_alpha   90.00
_cell.angle_beta   90.00
_cell.angle_gamma   90.00
#
_symmetry.space_group_name_H-M   'P 1'
#
loop_
_entity.id
_entity.type
_entity.pdbx_description
1 polymer ?
#
loop_
_entity_poly.entity_id
_entity_poly.type
_entity_poly.pdbx_seq_one_letter_code
_entity_poly.pdbx_strand_id
1 'polypeptide(L)'
;MVVLALIALLSTCAASAAGYRAFWVTGWSSGFLKQSEVDKLLGVPGNATSKGDIRNANCNAVVVQVRRRADVCYPSAMGEPYFSGLTPADFNALQAIINAAHDTTGGKKRIEVHCWIVVFRTDGNSVYAAHSDTSNPANYWPTLDAAGNETEDQAFDPGHPNCEEYLVNVCMDLVNNFDIDGLNFDYIRFTGADQGYNPTSIARYNARYGLSGQPADNEQFKQWRRDQVTAFVRKVYAKIQASKPTVKLSGCFIGGTPSPTSSTREAFLSSSAYSRCYSDWDSWMQEGIVDIAFPMTYFDNVSRPTDYINWMNFDKDRKANRFMVIGPGIYLNYLDDAISQILATRDASTAGNYADGFCGYSYQAPYCTNKTTDTYGSWLTFSARLLTDVTPTWADVPTMPWKTSPTKGHIGGTVRYPTSTWADGAYVRLTGPESRTMWCDGTGFYAFIDLAPGAYTVRVNYGQYQQQRAISVTAGAIANGDFSLSTVDTTAPIVSDLQVTNISDGGATVTWATEEPAKSQVEYDSVPYFGQSTAEHPALLTEHGVTLTGLTPNTTYSLRAKSRNGAGLAGYSGEFSFTTLPVTTDVIVDELDSGCSLVGSWIVGGSSGGWDGGYKYISCTNGTPTATATWTPTLLRSGLYDVSTYYREGANRPDDAHFTVNHAGGSVNVFINQQVGRYWVPLATGVPFEMGTSGNVVVNNQTANTLSKNVIADAVKFEYKGDITPPVMSSVTDDQYTTSTTTLHASWSGTDAESGVTGFRCAVGTQPMMADVKPWTDAGTATSADIGGLSLAVGQKYYISVRAVNSAGLTSNPLSSAGVTVAQAVASVSAARELTDGQPVCLAAPVVTAKFASMFYVEDANRVSGMRVDSTGNVAVGSTAQVFGVLSTIDGCERTLVDCRVIPGSATTPIRPFAIGGRSLGGTGLNNLGLLVRAWGRVVAVDSAATPTWFEIEDGSGARVRCVVPTGVTINRAWNYVLVTGISSCEMSGSTVTRLLRVRTQSDIQTVN
;
A
#
# COMPACT_ATOMS: atom_id res chain seq x y z
N MET A 1 18.34 45.51 1.56
CA MET A 1 17.17 45.91 0.74
C MET A 1 17.24 45.43 -0.72
N VAL A 2 18.32 44.87 -1.23
CA VAL A 2 18.42 44.34 -2.61
C VAL A 2 18.18 42.83 -2.68
N VAL A 3 18.28 42.11 -1.57
CA VAL A 3 18.09 40.66 -1.51
C VAL A 3 16.59 40.27 -1.35
N LEU A 4 15.75 41.14 -0.83
CA LEU A 4 14.30 40.94 -0.71
C LEU A 4 13.52 41.24 -2.01
N ALA A 5 14.12 41.96 -2.95
CA ALA A 5 13.48 42.22 -4.26
C ALA A 5 13.72 41.12 -5.29
N LEU A 6 14.72 40.23 -5.11
CA LEU A 6 14.95 39.11 -6.02
C LEU A 6 14.12 37.85 -5.67
N ILE A 7 13.61 37.76 -4.45
CA ILE A 7 12.72 36.63 -4.05
C ILE A 7 11.28 36.89 -4.50
N ALA A 8 10.89 38.17 -4.68
CA ALA A 8 9.55 38.51 -5.16
C ALA A 8 9.37 38.42 -6.69
N LEU A 9 10.46 38.27 -7.49
CA LEU A 9 10.39 38.14 -8.95
C LEU A 9 10.55 36.71 -9.46
N LEU A 10 10.79 35.73 -8.59
CA LEU A 10 10.83 34.30 -8.94
C LEU A 10 9.50 33.56 -8.70
N SER A 11 8.47 34.25 -8.21
CA SER A 11 7.13 33.64 -7.97
C SER A 11 6.08 33.90 -9.05
N THR A 12 6.45 34.47 -10.22
CA THR A 12 5.46 34.85 -11.25
C THR A 12 5.61 34.16 -12.60
N CYS A 13 6.09 32.92 -12.61
CA CYS A 13 5.96 32.08 -13.81
C CYS A 13 5.81 30.59 -13.47
N ALA A 14 4.94 30.25 -12.49
CA ALA A 14 4.30 28.94 -12.55
C ALA A 14 3.08 29.15 -13.47
N ALA A 15 3.19 28.75 -14.71
CA ALA A 15 2.01 28.49 -15.54
C ALA A 15 1.04 27.68 -14.69
N SER A 16 -0.25 28.06 -14.62
CA SER A 16 -1.23 27.36 -13.80
C SER A 16 -1.30 25.92 -14.31
N ALA A 17 -0.59 25.02 -13.64
CA ALA A 17 -0.68 23.60 -13.94
C ALA A 17 -2.16 23.22 -13.86
N ALA A 18 -2.62 22.41 -14.82
CA ALA A 18 -3.97 21.85 -14.80
C ALA A 18 -4.21 21.20 -13.44
N GLY A 19 -5.37 21.46 -12.82
CA GLY A 19 -5.71 20.94 -11.51
C GLY A 19 -7.17 21.15 -11.19
N TYR A 20 -7.76 20.24 -10.41
CA TYR A 20 -9.11 20.40 -9.92
C TYR A 20 -9.20 21.59 -8.96
N ARG A 21 -10.22 22.43 -9.17
CA ARG A 21 -10.59 23.56 -8.34
C ARG A 21 -12.09 23.47 -8.12
N ALA A 22 -12.49 22.67 -7.12
CA ALA A 22 -13.86 22.27 -6.93
C ALA A 22 -14.41 22.69 -5.58
N PHE A 23 -15.73 22.71 -5.46
CA PHE A 23 -16.45 22.84 -4.21
C PHE A 23 -17.61 21.87 -4.13
N TRP A 24 -17.81 21.31 -2.93
CA TRP A 24 -19.06 20.63 -2.63
C TRP A 24 -20.20 21.64 -2.50
N VAL A 25 -21.32 21.28 -3.08
CA VAL A 25 -22.56 22.05 -3.01
C VAL A 25 -23.64 21.15 -2.41
N THR A 26 -24.09 21.47 -1.17
CA THR A 26 -25.01 20.59 -0.43
C THR A 26 -26.45 20.76 -0.87
N GLY A 27 -27.24 19.68 -0.75
CA GLY A 27 -28.68 19.73 -1.03
C GLY A 27 -29.55 20.12 0.18
N TRP A 28 -28.93 20.49 1.31
CA TRP A 28 -29.65 20.82 2.55
C TRP A 28 -29.98 22.31 2.71
N SER A 29 -29.34 23.17 1.95
CA SER A 29 -29.51 24.62 2.03
C SER A 29 -29.52 25.24 0.62
N SER A 30 -29.82 26.53 0.53
CA SER A 30 -29.83 27.26 -0.74
C SER A 30 -28.51 27.12 -1.49
N GLY A 31 -28.55 26.79 -2.77
CA GLY A 31 -27.39 26.62 -3.66
C GLY A 31 -27.80 26.16 -5.04
N PHE A 32 -28.84 25.33 -5.15
CA PHE A 32 -29.39 24.84 -6.41
C PHE A 32 -30.84 24.32 -6.32
N LEU A 33 -31.54 24.64 -5.21
CA LEU A 33 -32.90 24.11 -4.97
C LEU A 33 -33.96 24.79 -5.88
N LYS A 34 -33.59 25.82 -6.60
CA LYS A 34 -34.43 26.52 -7.61
C LYS A 34 -33.55 27.10 -8.71
N GLN A 35 -34.16 27.44 -9.85
CA GLN A 35 -33.43 27.93 -11.02
C GLN A 35 -32.54 29.12 -10.72
N SER A 36 -33.04 30.12 -9.98
CA SER A 36 -32.25 31.34 -9.67
C SER A 36 -31.01 31.09 -8.82
N GLU A 37 -30.99 30.00 -8.06
CA GLU A 37 -29.80 29.58 -7.30
C GLU A 37 -28.79 28.87 -8.23
N VAL A 38 -29.25 28.07 -9.17
CA VAL A 38 -28.40 27.48 -10.23
C VAL A 38 -27.78 28.57 -11.08
N ASP A 39 -28.58 29.59 -11.46
CA ASP A 39 -28.10 30.76 -12.25
C ASP A 39 -27.03 31.55 -11.50
N LYS A 40 -27.19 31.72 -10.19
CA LYS A 40 -26.18 32.35 -9.34
C LYS A 40 -24.91 31.52 -9.24
N LEU A 41 -25.04 30.21 -9.02
CA LEU A 41 -23.91 29.28 -8.86
C LEU A 41 -23.10 29.15 -10.15
N LEU A 42 -23.75 28.95 -11.31
CA LEU A 42 -23.12 28.52 -12.58
C LEU A 42 -23.36 29.47 -13.76
N GLY A 43 -24.19 30.51 -13.59
CA GLY A 43 -24.56 31.43 -14.63
C GLY A 43 -25.78 31.00 -15.43
N VAL A 44 -26.42 31.92 -16.11
CA VAL A 44 -27.61 31.66 -16.95
C VAL A 44 -27.19 31.06 -18.29
N PRO A 45 -27.72 29.88 -18.67
CA PRO A 45 -27.45 29.30 -19.98
C PRO A 45 -27.81 30.22 -21.12
N GLY A 46 -26.99 30.27 -22.18
CA GLY A 46 -27.19 31.14 -23.37
C GLY A 46 -26.85 32.62 -23.14
N ASN A 47 -26.62 33.07 -21.91
CA ASN A 47 -26.20 34.42 -21.59
C ASN A 47 -24.69 34.54 -21.44
N ALA A 48 -24.01 35.13 -22.40
CA ALA A 48 -22.54 35.26 -22.49
C ALA A 48 -21.93 36.03 -21.28
N THR A 49 -22.67 36.93 -20.67
CA THR A 49 -22.16 37.75 -19.54
C THR A 49 -22.43 37.16 -18.17
N SER A 50 -23.33 36.19 -18.07
CA SER A 50 -23.68 35.52 -16.82
C SER A 50 -22.80 34.31 -16.62
N LYS A 51 -21.71 34.44 -15.84
CA LYS A 51 -20.69 33.42 -15.63
C LYS A 51 -20.99 32.54 -14.40
N GLY A 52 -21.67 33.06 -13.40
CA GLY A 52 -21.91 32.39 -12.11
C GLY A 52 -20.71 32.45 -11.15
N ASP A 53 -20.98 32.16 -9.89
CA ASP A 53 -20.02 32.27 -8.79
C ASP A 53 -18.77 31.38 -9.00
N ILE A 54 -18.95 30.15 -9.49
CA ILE A 54 -17.89 29.16 -9.67
C ILE A 54 -16.90 29.60 -10.76
N ARG A 55 -17.41 30.02 -11.94
CA ARG A 55 -16.54 30.53 -13.02
C ARG A 55 -15.87 31.83 -12.65
N ASN A 56 -16.59 32.73 -11.95
CA ASN A 56 -16.02 33.99 -11.47
C ASN A 56 -14.88 33.78 -10.48
N ALA A 57 -14.84 32.65 -9.78
CA ALA A 57 -13.76 32.25 -8.89
C ALA A 57 -12.64 31.43 -9.59
N ASN A 58 -12.64 31.35 -10.94
CA ASN A 58 -11.73 30.50 -11.72
C ASN A 58 -11.71 29.02 -11.25
N CYS A 59 -12.87 28.52 -10.79
CA CYS A 59 -13.07 27.10 -10.43
C CYS A 59 -13.66 26.35 -11.62
N ASN A 60 -13.28 25.06 -11.76
CA ASN A 60 -13.50 24.26 -12.96
C ASN A 60 -14.39 23.03 -12.76
N ALA A 61 -14.83 22.76 -11.52
CA ALA A 61 -15.72 21.66 -11.19
C ALA A 61 -16.63 21.99 -10.00
N VAL A 62 -17.79 21.33 -9.95
CA VAL A 62 -18.69 21.30 -8.79
C VAL A 62 -19.03 19.85 -8.43
N VAL A 63 -19.08 19.56 -7.14
CA VAL A 63 -19.50 18.28 -6.57
C VAL A 63 -20.84 18.50 -5.88
N VAL A 64 -21.94 18.22 -6.60
CA VAL A 64 -23.30 18.60 -6.21
C VAL A 64 -24.04 17.43 -5.60
N GLN A 65 -24.61 17.62 -4.41
CA GLN A 65 -25.38 16.59 -3.71
C GLN A 65 -26.73 16.35 -4.37
N VAL A 66 -26.77 15.43 -5.31
CA VAL A 66 -27.98 15.12 -6.09
C VAL A 66 -28.85 14.05 -5.43
N ARG A 67 -28.27 13.24 -4.51
CA ARG A 67 -28.96 12.28 -3.67
C ARG A 67 -28.47 12.46 -2.23
N ARG A 68 -29.38 12.87 -1.32
CA ARG A 68 -29.05 13.14 0.09
C ARG A 68 -29.09 11.87 0.93
N ARG A 69 -30.29 11.30 1.09
CA ARG A 69 -30.55 10.12 1.93
C ARG A 69 -31.66 9.28 1.33
N ALA A 70 -31.44 8.80 0.09
CA ALA A 70 -32.43 8.17 -0.77
C ALA A 70 -33.59 9.12 -1.16
N ASP A 71 -33.35 10.43 -1.16
CA ASP A 71 -34.16 11.45 -1.82
C ASP A 71 -33.27 12.22 -2.83
N VAL A 72 -33.84 12.73 -3.91
CA VAL A 72 -33.10 13.19 -5.09
C VAL A 72 -33.57 14.54 -5.60
N CYS A 73 -32.76 15.20 -6.45
CA CYS A 73 -33.13 16.46 -7.12
C CYS A 73 -33.32 16.30 -8.63
N TYR A 74 -33.65 15.10 -9.06
CA TYR A 74 -33.85 14.74 -10.47
C TYR A 74 -34.96 13.67 -10.60
N PRO A 75 -35.59 13.49 -11.76
CA PRO A 75 -36.56 12.41 -11.98
C PRO A 75 -35.84 11.07 -11.97
N SER A 76 -35.90 10.34 -10.84
CA SER A 76 -35.25 9.05 -10.66
C SER A 76 -36.02 7.93 -11.34
N ALA A 77 -35.34 7.14 -12.16
CA ALA A 77 -35.92 5.91 -12.73
C ALA A 77 -36.17 4.83 -11.65
N MET A 78 -35.53 4.96 -10.49
CA MET A 78 -35.70 4.08 -9.33
C MET A 78 -36.88 4.49 -8.43
N GLY A 79 -37.57 5.61 -8.76
CA GLY A 79 -38.70 6.09 -7.98
C GLY A 79 -38.37 6.72 -6.63
N GLU A 80 -37.10 7.10 -6.40
CA GLU A 80 -36.72 7.83 -5.19
C GLU A 80 -37.42 9.20 -5.14
N PRO A 81 -37.91 9.64 -3.95
CA PRO A 81 -38.66 10.89 -3.83
C PRO A 81 -37.82 12.12 -4.07
N TYR A 82 -38.41 13.20 -4.52
CA TYR A 82 -37.73 14.49 -4.63
C TYR A 82 -37.39 15.07 -3.26
N PHE A 83 -36.29 15.85 -3.21
CA PHE A 83 -35.90 16.64 -2.03
C PHE A 83 -37.05 17.51 -1.55
N SER A 84 -37.23 17.58 -0.24
CA SER A 84 -37.95 18.69 0.36
C SER A 84 -37.18 20.01 0.12
N GLY A 85 -37.88 21.07 -0.26
CA GLY A 85 -37.30 22.41 -0.48
C GLY A 85 -36.98 22.77 -1.95
N LEU A 86 -37.15 21.83 -2.88
CA LEU A 86 -37.13 22.18 -4.31
C LEU A 86 -38.28 23.12 -4.69
N THR A 87 -38.00 24.07 -5.58
CA THR A 87 -39.02 25.01 -6.07
C THR A 87 -38.92 25.17 -7.58
N PRO A 88 -39.93 24.66 -8.35
CA PRO A 88 -41.11 23.86 -7.88
C PRO A 88 -40.69 22.53 -7.26
N ALA A 89 -41.61 21.84 -6.60
CA ALA A 89 -41.33 20.61 -5.83
C ALA A 89 -40.78 19.45 -6.67
N ASP A 90 -41.00 19.46 -7.96
CA ASP A 90 -40.49 18.55 -8.99
C ASP A 90 -39.38 19.16 -9.84
N PHE A 91 -38.73 20.22 -9.37
CA PHE A 91 -37.65 20.89 -10.10
C PHE A 91 -36.49 19.92 -10.36
N ASN A 92 -36.24 19.67 -11.65
CA ASN A 92 -35.08 18.89 -12.07
C ASN A 92 -33.80 19.74 -11.95
N ALA A 93 -33.30 19.86 -10.74
CA ALA A 93 -32.14 20.69 -10.46
C ALA A 93 -30.86 20.14 -11.12
N LEU A 94 -30.71 18.82 -11.22
CA LEU A 94 -29.55 18.21 -11.88
C LEU A 94 -29.46 18.61 -13.34
N GLN A 95 -30.56 18.55 -14.10
CA GLN A 95 -30.55 18.96 -15.50
C GLN A 95 -30.26 20.47 -15.66
N ALA A 96 -30.82 21.31 -14.76
CA ALA A 96 -30.53 22.75 -14.75
C ALA A 96 -29.03 23.02 -14.48
N ILE A 97 -28.43 22.31 -13.53
CA ILE A 97 -27.00 22.39 -13.20
C ILE A 97 -26.16 21.99 -14.43
N ILE A 98 -26.45 20.86 -15.06
CA ILE A 98 -25.72 20.38 -16.25
C ILE A 98 -25.79 21.43 -17.38
N ASN A 99 -27.00 21.93 -17.66
CA ASN A 99 -27.20 22.94 -18.72
C ASN A 99 -26.37 24.21 -18.44
N ALA A 100 -26.34 24.68 -17.21
CA ALA A 100 -25.59 25.88 -16.83
C ALA A 100 -24.06 25.63 -16.76
N ALA A 101 -23.62 24.47 -16.25
CA ALA A 101 -22.22 24.12 -16.10
C ALA A 101 -21.54 23.91 -17.47
N HIS A 102 -22.22 23.23 -18.39
CA HIS A 102 -21.68 22.88 -19.71
C HIS A 102 -21.85 24.01 -20.75
N ASP A 103 -22.57 25.07 -20.42
CA ASP A 103 -22.76 26.20 -21.34
C ASP A 103 -21.46 26.97 -21.57
N THR A 104 -21.02 27.02 -22.82
CA THR A 104 -19.82 27.72 -23.29
C THR A 104 -20.13 28.97 -24.11
N THR A 105 -21.39 29.42 -24.16
CA THR A 105 -21.82 30.61 -24.89
C THR A 105 -21.02 31.86 -24.54
N GLY A 106 -20.54 32.57 -25.53
CA GLY A 106 -19.70 33.76 -25.31
C GLY A 106 -18.30 33.47 -24.77
N GLY A 107 -17.80 32.25 -24.95
CA GLY A 107 -16.47 31.86 -24.47
C GLY A 107 -16.41 31.51 -22.98
N LYS A 108 -17.56 31.29 -22.33
CA LYS A 108 -17.59 30.75 -20.98
C LYS A 108 -16.84 29.43 -20.89
N LYS A 109 -16.14 29.20 -19.79
CA LYS A 109 -15.44 27.93 -19.55
C LYS A 109 -16.42 26.87 -19.10
N ARG A 110 -16.31 25.65 -19.63
CA ARG A 110 -17.08 24.50 -19.20
C ARG A 110 -16.68 24.13 -17.75
N ILE A 111 -17.67 23.82 -16.90
CA ILE A 111 -17.51 23.33 -15.55
C ILE A 111 -17.86 21.85 -15.53
N GLU A 112 -17.04 21.00 -14.88
CA GLU A 112 -17.39 19.61 -14.65
C GLU A 112 -18.45 19.49 -13.52
N VAL A 113 -19.40 18.58 -13.74
CA VAL A 113 -20.48 18.26 -12.79
C VAL A 113 -20.26 16.85 -12.25
N HIS A 114 -19.89 16.75 -10.98
CA HIS A 114 -19.80 15.49 -10.25
C HIS A 114 -21.02 15.32 -9.36
N CYS A 115 -21.80 14.27 -9.60
CA CYS A 115 -23.00 13.96 -8.83
C CYS A 115 -22.62 13.32 -7.49
N TRP A 116 -22.73 14.09 -6.41
CA TRP A 116 -22.52 13.58 -5.07
C TRP A 116 -23.77 12.85 -4.58
N ILE A 117 -23.60 11.56 -4.25
CA ILE A 117 -24.63 10.69 -3.75
C ILE A 117 -24.22 10.09 -2.40
N VAL A 118 -25.13 10.14 -1.42
CA VAL A 118 -25.02 9.39 -0.17
C VAL A 118 -25.49 7.96 -0.46
N VAL A 119 -24.59 6.97 -0.34
CA VAL A 119 -24.85 5.62 -0.84
C VAL A 119 -25.72 4.81 0.13
N PHE A 120 -25.22 4.45 1.32
CA PHE A 120 -25.90 3.51 2.21
C PHE A 120 -26.80 4.17 3.25
N ARG A 121 -26.56 5.39 3.65
CA ARG A 121 -27.35 6.09 4.67
C ARG A 121 -28.67 6.61 4.11
N THR A 122 -29.79 6.44 4.85
CA THR A 122 -31.15 6.83 4.41
C THR A 122 -31.91 7.70 5.41
N ASP A 123 -31.57 7.69 6.69
CA ASP A 123 -32.29 8.37 7.79
C ASP A 123 -33.81 8.04 7.82
N GLY A 124 -34.19 6.83 7.43
CA GLY A 124 -35.52 6.30 7.60
C GLY A 124 -36.63 6.89 6.70
N ASN A 125 -36.27 7.32 5.50
CA ASN A 125 -37.29 7.84 4.57
C ASN A 125 -38.18 6.72 3.97
N SER A 126 -39.06 7.07 3.01
CA SER A 126 -40.00 6.13 2.38
C SER A 126 -39.31 4.97 1.66
N VAL A 127 -38.08 5.17 1.13
CA VAL A 127 -37.30 4.10 0.51
C VAL A 127 -36.82 3.11 1.56
N TYR A 128 -36.34 3.60 2.71
CA TYR A 128 -35.97 2.74 3.83
C TYR A 128 -37.18 1.93 4.33
N ALA A 129 -38.32 2.62 4.57
CA ALA A 129 -39.55 1.97 5.05
C ALA A 129 -40.05 0.87 4.09
N ALA A 130 -39.86 1.06 2.77
CA ALA A 130 -40.26 0.04 1.78
C ALA A 130 -39.36 -1.21 1.82
N HIS A 131 -38.20 -1.12 2.46
CA HIS A 131 -37.19 -2.20 2.54
C HIS A 131 -36.85 -2.59 3.99
N SER A 132 -37.77 -2.39 4.94
CA SER A 132 -37.60 -2.70 6.36
C SER A 132 -38.56 -3.78 6.85
N ASP A 133 -39.20 -4.58 5.96
CA ASP A 133 -40.11 -5.67 6.32
C ASP A 133 -39.31 -6.92 6.72
N THR A 134 -39.22 -7.18 8.02
CA THR A 134 -38.54 -8.35 8.60
C THR A 134 -39.16 -9.69 8.19
N SER A 135 -40.39 -9.71 7.70
CA SER A 135 -41.07 -10.95 7.25
C SER A 135 -40.59 -11.41 5.87
N ASN A 136 -39.90 -10.51 5.13
CA ASN A 136 -39.35 -10.77 3.79
C ASN A 136 -37.83 -10.56 3.75
N PRO A 137 -36.99 -11.57 4.05
CA PRO A 137 -35.54 -11.43 4.08
C PRO A 137 -34.94 -10.86 2.79
N ALA A 138 -35.52 -11.13 1.63
CA ALA A 138 -35.03 -10.59 0.36
C ALA A 138 -35.23 -9.08 0.21
N ASN A 139 -36.16 -8.51 1.01
CA ASN A 139 -36.50 -7.10 1.00
C ASN A 139 -36.20 -6.40 2.35
N TYR A 140 -35.54 -7.09 3.29
CA TYR A 140 -35.10 -6.50 4.56
C TYR A 140 -33.61 -6.10 4.46
N TRP A 141 -33.35 -4.83 4.14
CA TRP A 141 -32.01 -4.32 3.84
C TRP A 141 -31.29 -3.55 4.96
N PRO A 142 -31.94 -3.18 6.09
CA PRO A 142 -31.27 -2.43 7.15
C PRO A 142 -29.99 -3.11 7.65
N THR A 143 -28.96 -2.31 7.89
CA THR A 143 -27.82 -2.81 8.68
C THR A 143 -28.19 -2.82 10.16
N LEU A 144 -27.75 -3.84 10.88
CA LEU A 144 -28.05 -4.03 12.29
C LEU A 144 -26.75 -3.99 13.11
N ASP A 145 -26.90 -3.68 14.40
CA ASP A 145 -25.85 -3.91 15.39
C ASP A 145 -25.78 -5.39 15.82
N ALA A 146 -24.79 -5.74 16.66
CA ALA A 146 -24.64 -7.10 17.16
C ALA A 146 -25.78 -7.57 18.08
N ALA A 147 -26.60 -6.67 18.61
CA ALA A 147 -27.79 -7.01 19.39
C ALA A 147 -29.05 -7.20 18.51
N GLY A 148 -28.95 -6.97 17.21
CA GLY A 148 -30.04 -7.07 16.26
C GLY A 148 -30.90 -5.80 16.14
N ASN A 149 -30.43 -4.67 16.64
CA ASN A 149 -31.16 -3.41 16.54
C ASN A 149 -30.76 -2.67 15.25
N GLU A 150 -31.71 -1.96 14.65
CA GLU A 150 -31.42 -1.02 13.56
C GLU A 150 -30.58 0.15 14.08
N THR A 151 -29.70 0.65 13.23
CA THR A 151 -28.79 1.75 13.56
C THR A 151 -29.55 3.10 13.56
N GLU A 152 -29.08 4.09 14.34
CA GLU A 152 -29.67 5.44 14.35
C GLU A 152 -29.71 6.10 12.97
N ASP A 153 -28.73 5.79 12.12
CA ASP A 153 -28.62 6.30 10.75
C ASP A 153 -29.61 5.63 9.79
N GLN A 154 -30.27 4.58 10.22
CA GLN A 154 -31.18 3.76 9.40
C GLN A 154 -30.55 3.49 8.02
N ALA A 155 -29.32 2.98 8.05
CA ALA A 155 -28.55 2.70 6.86
C ALA A 155 -28.85 1.31 6.30
N PHE A 156 -28.66 1.13 5.01
CA PHE A 156 -28.73 -0.15 4.33
C PHE A 156 -27.42 -0.93 4.52
N ASP A 157 -27.53 -2.26 4.52
CA ASP A 157 -26.41 -3.17 4.69
C ASP A 157 -25.69 -3.42 3.35
N PRO A 158 -24.40 -3.07 3.21
CA PRO A 158 -23.63 -3.32 1.99
C PRO A 158 -23.53 -4.81 1.61
N GLY A 159 -23.69 -5.71 2.57
CA GLY A 159 -23.64 -7.15 2.34
C GLY A 159 -24.93 -7.75 1.83
N HIS A 160 -26.02 -6.98 1.65
CA HIS A 160 -27.29 -7.49 1.14
C HIS A 160 -27.35 -7.40 -0.40
N PRO A 161 -27.44 -8.52 -1.16
CA PRO A 161 -27.31 -8.51 -2.62
C PRO A 161 -28.36 -7.67 -3.35
N ASN A 162 -29.62 -7.72 -2.92
CA ASN A 162 -30.69 -6.94 -3.56
C ASN A 162 -30.54 -5.44 -3.28
N CYS A 163 -30.04 -5.07 -2.11
CA CYS A 163 -29.69 -3.69 -1.78
C CYS A 163 -28.54 -3.21 -2.67
N GLU A 164 -27.50 -4.01 -2.80
CA GLU A 164 -26.37 -3.74 -3.70
C GLU A 164 -26.86 -3.46 -5.13
N GLU A 165 -27.68 -4.37 -5.70
CA GLU A 165 -28.17 -4.22 -7.08
C GLU A 165 -29.07 -2.99 -7.24
N TYR A 166 -29.92 -2.68 -6.26
CA TYR A 166 -30.72 -1.46 -6.25
C TYR A 166 -29.84 -0.19 -6.30
N LEU A 167 -28.84 -0.11 -5.42
CA LEU A 167 -27.94 1.06 -5.35
C LEU A 167 -27.05 1.18 -6.59
N VAL A 168 -26.62 0.07 -7.18
CA VAL A 168 -25.95 0.05 -8.47
C VAL A 168 -26.86 0.63 -9.55
N ASN A 169 -28.15 0.28 -9.58
CA ASN A 169 -29.10 0.82 -10.55
C ASN A 169 -29.35 2.31 -10.33
N VAL A 170 -29.38 2.81 -9.08
CA VAL A 170 -29.40 4.25 -8.77
C VAL A 170 -28.17 4.95 -9.38
N CYS A 171 -26.99 4.39 -9.24
CA CYS A 171 -25.76 4.95 -9.85
C CYS A 171 -25.84 4.97 -11.37
N MET A 172 -26.31 3.87 -11.98
CA MET A 172 -26.37 3.76 -13.44
C MET A 172 -27.51 4.56 -14.04
N ASP A 173 -28.57 4.87 -13.29
CA ASP A 173 -29.60 5.83 -13.71
C ASP A 173 -28.98 7.21 -13.98
N LEU A 174 -28.15 7.71 -13.06
CA LEU A 174 -27.41 8.97 -13.25
C LEU A 174 -26.46 8.91 -14.44
N VAL A 175 -25.66 7.85 -14.53
CA VAL A 175 -24.67 7.70 -15.60
C VAL A 175 -25.29 7.63 -16.98
N ASN A 176 -26.39 6.89 -17.14
CA ASN A 176 -26.98 6.62 -18.44
C ASN A 176 -27.92 7.75 -18.93
N ASN A 177 -28.63 8.41 -17.99
CA ASN A 177 -29.71 9.33 -18.34
C ASN A 177 -29.31 10.81 -18.27
N PHE A 178 -28.13 11.13 -17.70
CA PHE A 178 -27.66 12.50 -17.59
C PHE A 178 -26.26 12.68 -18.18
N ASP A 179 -25.98 13.89 -18.67
CA ASP A 179 -24.66 14.25 -19.20
C ASP A 179 -23.73 14.74 -18.09
N ILE A 180 -23.48 13.85 -17.12
CA ILE A 180 -22.59 14.12 -15.98
C ILE A 180 -21.14 13.82 -16.32
N ASP A 181 -20.19 14.51 -15.66
CA ASP A 181 -18.76 14.27 -15.78
C ASP A 181 -18.25 13.25 -14.79
N GLY A 182 -18.91 13.13 -13.65
CA GLY A 182 -18.52 12.21 -12.61
C GLY A 182 -19.65 11.81 -11.67
N LEU A 183 -19.45 10.67 -11.01
CA LEU A 183 -20.23 10.20 -9.89
C LEU A 183 -19.33 10.23 -8.65
N ASN A 184 -19.81 10.85 -7.56
CA ASN A 184 -19.05 11.02 -6.33
C ASN A 184 -19.76 10.34 -5.16
N PHE A 185 -19.16 9.29 -4.59
CA PHE A 185 -19.70 8.54 -3.48
C PHE A 185 -19.45 9.22 -2.14
N ASP A 186 -20.48 9.30 -1.31
CA ASP A 186 -20.37 9.59 0.10
C ASP A 186 -21.11 8.51 0.90
N TYR A 187 -20.75 8.35 2.17
CA TYR A 187 -21.20 7.23 2.98
C TYR A 187 -21.03 5.88 2.29
N ILE A 188 -19.96 5.75 1.52
CA ILE A 188 -19.50 4.49 0.91
C ILE A 188 -18.72 3.69 1.97
N ARG A 189 -19.43 3.37 3.04
CA ARG A 189 -18.89 2.78 4.26
C ARG A 189 -20.01 2.36 5.20
N PHE A 190 -19.68 1.56 6.19
CA PHE A 190 -20.48 1.48 7.41
C PHE A 190 -20.30 2.76 8.23
N THR A 191 -21.31 3.15 9.01
CA THR A 191 -21.27 4.37 9.81
C THR A 191 -20.71 4.13 11.21
N GLY A 192 -20.68 2.87 11.68
CA GLY A 192 -20.16 2.43 12.97
C GLY A 192 -19.44 1.08 12.89
N ALA A 193 -18.62 0.77 13.90
CA ALA A 193 -17.85 -0.47 13.98
C ALA A 193 -18.71 -1.70 14.33
N ASP A 194 -19.84 -1.48 14.95
CA ASP A 194 -20.78 -2.49 15.43
C ASP A 194 -21.89 -2.85 14.44
N GLN A 195 -21.72 -2.48 13.18
CA GLN A 195 -22.71 -2.68 12.11
C GLN A 195 -22.37 -3.87 11.21
N GLY A 196 -23.34 -4.29 10.37
CA GLY A 196 -23.16 -5.34 9.38
C GLY A 196 -23.79 -6.68 9.79
N TYR A 197 -24.70 -6.68 10.75
CA TYR A 197 -25.34 -7.89 11.25
C TYR A 197 -26.74 -8.10 10.64
N ASN A 198 -26.98 -7.64 9.40
CA ASN A 198 -28.20 -8.02 8.66
C ASN A 198 -28.28 -9.55 8.51
N PRO A 199 -29.47 -10.19 8.72
CA PRO A 199 -29.59 -11.65 8.65
C PRO A 199 -29.13 -12.25 7.33
N THR A 200 -29.38 -11.60 6.19
CA THR A 200 -28.92 -12.05 4.88
C THR A 200 -27.39 -11.98 4.78
N SER A 201 -26.79 -10.90 5.28
CA SER A 201 -25.33 -10.74 5.33
C SER A 201 -24.66 -11.77 6.22
N ILE A 202 -25.23 -12.06 7.40
CA ILE A 202 -24.75 -13.13 8.29
C ILE A 202 -24.85 -14.50 7.60
N ALA A 203 -25.96 -14.78 6.93
CA ALA A 203 -26.15 -16.06 6.23
C ALA A 203 -25.11 -16.26 5.12
N ARG A 204 -24.79 -15.21 4.35
CA ARG A 204 -23.76 -15.19 3.32
C ARG A 204 -22.36 -15.41 3.91
N TYR A 205 -22.03 -14.67 4.98
CA TYR A 205 -20.77 -14.85 5.71
C TYR A 205 -20.61 -16.29 6.22
N ASN A 206 -21.63 -16.81 6.89
CA ASN A 206 -21.60 -18.15 7.41
C ASN A 206 -21.47 -19.21 6.32
N ALA A 207 -22.17 -19.05 5.20
CA ALA A 207 -22.07 -19.95 4.05
C ALA A 207 -20.65 -19.92 3.46
N ARG A 208 -20.03 -18.73 3.39
CA ARG A 208 -18.67 -18.53 2.87
C ARG A 208 -17.61 -19.24 3.70
N TYR A 209 -17.74 -19.23 5.01
CA TYR A 209 -16.73 -19.74 5.94
C TYR A 209 -17.13 -21.03 6.66
N GLY A 210 -18.29 -21.65 6.30
CA GLY A 210 -18.78 -22.89 6.92
C GLY A 210 -19.12 -22.72 8.38
N LEU A 211 -19.59 -21.53 8.76
CA LEU A 211 -19.95 -21.14 10.12
C LEU A 211 -21.47 -21.15 10.32
N SER A 212 -21.91 -20.94 11.55
CA SER A 212 -23.31 -20.83 11.92
C SER A 212 -23.49 -19.86 13.10
N GLY A 213 -24.69 -19.30 13.20
CA GLY A 213 -24.99 -18.31 14.23
C GLY A 213 -24.46 -16.93 13.92
N GLN A 214 -24.39 -16.09 14.96
CA GLN A 214 -23.92 -14.71 14.81
C GLN A 214 -22.40 -14.66 14.76
N PRO A 215 -21.81 -13.95 13.78
CA PRO A 215 -20.37 -13.79 13.69
C PRO A 215 -19.78 -13.08 14.92
N ALA A 216 -18.63 -13.54 15.38
CA ALA A 216 -17.82 -12.77 16.32
C ALA A 216 -17.21 -11.55 15.61
N ASP A 217 -17.00 -10.43 16.33
CA ASP A 217 -16.34 -9.24 15.78
C ASP A 217 -14.82 -9.43 15.72
N ASN A 218 -14.39 -10.42 14.95
CA ASN A 218 -12.99 -10.73 14.67
C ASN A 218 -12.54 -10.13 13.32
N GLU A 219 -11.24 -10.22 13.03
CA GLU A 219 -10.69 -9.63 11.79
C GLU A 219 -11.24 -10.28 10.51
N GLN A 220 -11.61 -11.57 10.55
CA GLN A 220 -12.24 -12.25 9.41
C GLN A 220 -13.61 -11.62 9.05
N PHE A 221 -14.45 -11.34 10.04
CA PHE A 221 -15.75 -10.69 9.82
C PHE A 221 -15.57 -9.22 9.43
N LYS A 222 -14.58 -8.51 10.02
CA LYS A 222 -14.23 -7.14 9.62
C LYS A 222 -13.77 -7.09 8.17
N GLN A 223 -12.93 -8.03 7.74
CA GLN A 223 -12.47 -8.11 6.35
C GLN A 223 -13.65 -8.40 5.41
N TRP A 224 -14.54 -9.32 5.77
CA TRP A 224 -15.72 -9.61 4.97
C TRP A 224 -16.60 -8.38 4.75
N ARG A 225 -16.80 -7.55 5.80
CA ARG A 225 -17.53 -6.26 5.69
C ARG A 225 -16.82 -5.28 4.73
N ARG A 226 -15.50 -5.15 4.80
CA ARG A 226 -14.72 -4.34 3.84
C ARG A 226 -14.88 -4.84 2.40
N ASP A 227 -14.89 -6.14 2.23
CA ASP A 227 -15.03 -6.76 0.92
C ASP A 227 -16.40 -6.46 0.28
N GLN A 228 -17.49 -6.39 1.06
CA GLN A 228 -18.81 -6.03 0.54
C GLN A 228 -18.83 -4.59 0.00
N VAL A 229 -18.27 -3.65 0.73
CA VAL A 229 -18.16 -2.25 0.28
C VAL A 229 -17.28 -2.15 -0.96
N THR A 230 -16.14 -2.84 -0.98
CA THR A 230 -15.21 -2.88 -2.12
C THR A 230 -15.87 -3.48 -3.36
N ALA A 231 -16.65 -4.53 -3.20
CA ALA A 231 -17.38 -5.17 -4.30
C ALA A 231 -18.36 -4.20 -4.97
N PHE A 232 -19.11 -3.44 -4.19
CA PHE A 232 -20.00 -2.41 -4.71
C PHE A 232 -19.24 -1.36 -5.54
N VAL A 233 -18.15 -0.80 -5.01
CA VAL A 233 -17.34 0.20 -5.71
C VAL A 233 -16.81 -0.36 -7.04
N ARG A 234 -16.24 -1.57 -7.01
CA ARG A 234 -15.70 -2.26 -8.19
C ARG A 234 -16.77 -2.50 -9.25
N LYS A 235 -17.96 -2.91 -8.83
CA LYS A 235 -19.09 -3.17 -9.73
C LYS A 235 -19.57 -1.91 -10.43
N VAL A 236 -19.75 -0.81 -9.71
CA VAL A 236 -20.14 0.48 -10.32
C VAL A 236 -19.05 0.95 -11.28
N TYR A 237 -17.77 0.89 -10.89
CA TYR A 237 -16.67 1.26 -11.78
C TYR A 237 -16.68 0.45 -13.08
N ALA A 238 -16.80 -0.87 -12.99
CA ALA A 238 -16.85 -1.75 -14.16
C ALA A 238 -18.07 -1.44 -15.07
N LYS A 239 -19.24 -1.18 -14.48
CA LYS A 239 -20.45 -0.80 -15.25
C LYS A 239 -20.29 0.56 -15.92
N ILE A 240 -19.65 1.54 -15.29
CA ILE A 240 -19.29 2.83 -15.93
C ILE A 240 -18.34 2.58 -17.11
N GLN A 241 -17.30 1.76 -16.94
CA GLN A 241 -16.39 1.43 -18.05
C GLN A 241 -17.10 0.73 -19.22
N ALA A 242 -18.15 -0.04 -18.96
CA ALA A 242 -18.93 -0.72 -19.98
C ALA A 242 -19.91 0.20 -20.72
N SER A 243 -20.47 1.21 -20.08
CA SER A 243 -21.56 2.03 -20.64
C SER A 243 -21.10 3.43 -21.06
N LYS A 244 -20.38 4.14 -20.22
CA LYS A 244 -19.97 5.54 -20.43
C LYS A 244 -18.57 5.79 -19.81
N PRO A 245 -17.50 5.24 -20.41
CA PRO A 245 -16.16 5.23 -19.81
C PRO A 245 -15.56 6.62 -19.54
N THR A 246 -16.12 7.67 -20.12
CA THR A 246 -15.71 9.06 -19.87
C THR A 246 -16.16 9.58 -18.50
N VAL A 247 -17.22 9.01 -17.92
CA VAL A 247 -17.68 9.38 -16.58
C VAL A 247 -16.67 8.91 -15.54
N LYS A 248 -16.32 9.80 -14.62
CA LYS A 248 -15.34 9.57 -13.56
C LYS A 248 -16.05 9.03 -12.34
N LEU A 249 -15.48 7.99 -11.70
CA LEU A 249 -15.93 7.54 -10.40
C LEU A 249 -15.01 8.12 -9.32
N SER A 250 -15.60 8.73 -8.31
CA SER A 250 -14.87 9.34 -7.21
C SER A 250 -15.57 9.07 -5.87
N GLY A 251 -14.88 9.32 -4.76
CA GLY A 251 -15.48 9.14 -3.44
C GLY A 251 -14.97 10.13 -2.40
N CYS A 252 -15.87 10.48 -1.47
CA CYS A 252 -15.57 11.22 -0.25
C CYS A 252 -15.01 10.26 0.79
N PHE A 253 -13.70 10.27 0.97
CA PHE A 253 -13.01 9.33 1.85
C PHE A 253 -12.73 9.97 3.20
N ILE A 254 -13.08 9.25 4.27
CA ILE A 254 -12.82 9.77 5.60
C ILE A 254 -11.35 9.62 5.97
N GLY A 255 -10.82 10.70 6.56
CA GLY A 255 -9.59 10.66 7.33
C GLY A 255 -9.87 10.16 8.76
N GLY A 256 -9.86 11.03 9.72
CA GLY A 256 -10.16 10.76 11.12
C GLY A 256 -8.91 10.69 11.98
N THR A 257 -9.09 10.22 13.22
CA THR A 257 -8.03 10.12 14.21
C THR A 257 -7.86 8.69 14.70
N PRO A 258 -6.61 8.25 14.94
CA PRO A 258 -5.37 9.02 14.73
C PRO A 258 -5.07 9.28 13.25
N SER A 259 -4.36 10.40 12.95
CA SER A 259 -3.83 10.66 11.61
C SER A 259 -2.60 9.78 11.35
N PRO A 260 -2.37 9.31 10.11
CA PRO A 260 -1.20 8.51 9.79
C PRO A 260 0.09 9.31 9.97
N THR A 261 1.11 8.70 10.58
CA THR A 261 2.43 9.33 10.75
C THR A 261 3.43 8.91 9.67
N SER A 262 3.03 8.00 8.79
CA SER A 262 3.78 7.55 7.62
C SER A 262 2.83 7.21 6.47
N SER A 263 3.32 7.21 5.25
CA SER A 263 2.53 6.90 4.05
C SER A 263 2.54 5.40 3.70
N THR A 264 2.52 4.52 4.72
CA THR A 264 2.51 3.07 4.53
C THR A 264 1.10 2.48 4.62
N ARG A 265 0.92 1.28 4.08
CA ARG A 265 -0.33 0.52 4.22
C ARG A 265 -0.66 0.26 5.68
N GLU A 266 0.32 -0.10 6.49
CA GLU A 266 0.18 -0.40 7.92
C GLU A 266 -0.37 0.80 8.69
N ALA A 267 0.07 2.01 8.35
CA ALA A 267 -0.46 3.22 8.96
C ALA A 267 -1.95 3.42 8.63
N PHE A 268 -2.38 3.07 7.40
CA PHE A 268 -3.79 3.10 7.01
C PHE A 268 -4.65 2.09 7.76
N LEU A 269 -4.13 0.87 8.01
CA LEU A 269 -4.86 -0.18 8.74
C LEU A 269 -5.30 0.27 10.14
N SER A 270 -4.58 1.22 10.75
CA SER A 270 -4.93 1.80 12.05
C SER A 270 -5.97 2.92 11.97
N SER A 271 -6.29 3.42 10.79
CA SER A 271 -7.23 4.53 10.59
C SER A 271 -8.68 4.14 10.90
N SER A 272 -9.50 5.12 11.27
CA SER A 272 -10.95 4.92 11.45
C SER A 272 -11.64 4.49 10.16
N ALA A 273 -11.14 4.90 9.00
CA ALA A 273 -11.67 4.47 7.71
C ALA A 273 -11.64 2.95 7.58
N TYR A 274 -10.48 2.34 7.84
CA TYR A 274 -10.27 0.91 7.72
C TYR A 274 -10.88 0.12 8.89
N SER A 275 -10.56 0.52 10.14
CA SER A 275 -10.83 -0.29 11.33
C SER A 275 -12.27 -0.18 11.85
N ARG A 276 -12.96 0.95 11.61
CA ARG A 276 -14.30 1.22 12.15
C ARG A 276 -15.39 1.36 11.09
N CYS A 277 -15.05 1.94 9.95
CA CYS A 277 -16.02 2.22 8.90
C CYS A 277 -15.95 1.24 7.74
N TYR A 278 -15.01 0.30 7.79
CA TYR A 278 -14.82 -0.74 6.78
C TYR A 278 -14.73 -0.20 5.35
N SER A 279 -14.12 0.96 5.19
CA SER A 279 -13.87 1.65 3.92
C SER A 279 -12.38 1.56 3.57
N ASP A 280 -12.02 0.58 2.77
CA ASP A 280 -10.62 0.34 2.36
C ASP A 280 -10.27 1.11 1.10
N TRP A 281 -10.44 2.44 1.13
CA TRP A 281 -10.23 3.30 -0.03
C TRP A 281 -8.77 3.34 -0.51
N ASP A 282 -7.80 3.05 0.36
CA ASP A 282 -6.41 2.90 -0.05
C ASP A 282 -6.25 1.76 -1.05
N SER A 283 -6.85 0.59 -0.78
CA SER A 283 -6.83 -0.53 -1.73
C SER A 283 -7.59 -0.21 -3.03
N TRP A 284 -8.68 0.59 -2.98
CA TRP A 284 -9.42 0.98 -4.18
C TRP A 284 -8.61 1.85 -5.12
N MET A 285 -7.77 2.73 -4.57
CA MET A 285 -6.82 3.54 -5.35
C MET A 285 -5.75 2.66 -5.99
N GLN A 286 -5.22 1.68 -5.26
CA GLN A 286 -4.20 0.75 -5.75
C GLN A 286 -4.78 -0.20 -6.82
N GLU A 287 -6.00 -0.71 -6.63
CA GLU A 287 -6.70 -1.55 -7.60
C GLU A 287 -7.14 -0.75 -8.85
N GLY A 288 -7.33 0.56 -8.69
CA GLY A 288 -7.75 1.45 -9.77
C GLY A 288 -9.27 1.47 -10.00
N ILE A 289 -10.08 1.10 -9.02
CA ILE A 289 -11.55 1.10 -9.09
C ILE A 289 -12.22 2.42 -8.73
N VAL A 290 -11.43 3.47 -8.53
CA VAL A 290 -11.84 4.88 -8.44
C VAL A 290 -10.90 5.73 -9.26
N ASP A 291 -11.42 6.78 -9.91
CA ASP A 291 -10.62 7.71 -10.71
C ASP A 291 -10.07 8.86 -9.87
N ILE A 292 -10.84 9.33 -8.88
CA ILE A 292 -10.47 10.45 -8.02
C ILE A 292 -10.83 10.14 -6.57
N ALA A 293 -9.87 10.30 -5.69
CA ALA A 293 -10.12 10.38 -4.25
C ALA A 293 -10.38 11.84 -3.86
N PHE A 294 -11.46 12.06 -3.07
CA PHE A 294 -11.74 13.32 -2.38
C PHE A 294 -11.65 13.08 -0.87
N PRO A 295 -10.44 13.02 -0.29
CA PRO A 295 -10.30 12.79 1.15
C PRO A 295 -10.88 13.99 1.93
N MET A 296 -11.73 13.70 2.89
CA MET A 296 -12.34 14.69 3.78
C MET A 296 -11.37 15.05 4.91
N THR A 297 -10.39 15.88 4.61
CA THR A 297 -9.38 16.36 5.58
C THR A 297 -9.94 17.51 6.42
N TYR A 298 -11.03 17.18 7.17
CA TYR A 298 -11.79 18.18 7.93
C TYR A 298 -11.17 18.43 9.30
N PHE A 299 -10.16 19.27 9.33
CA PHE A 299 -9.45 19.64 10.55
C PHE A 299 -9.40 21.15 10.73
N ASP A 300 -9.58 21.58 11.97
CA ASP A 300 -9.36 22.95 12.36
C ASP A 300 -7.86 23.28 12.34
N ASN A 301 -7.47 24.31 11.61
CA ASN A 301 -6.07 24.66 11.36
C ASN A 301 -5.32 25.14 12.60
N VAL A 302 -6.05 25.64 13.61
CA VAL A 302 -5.46 26.12 14.87
C VAL A 302 -5.29 24.99 15.87
N SER A 303 -6.34 24.17 16.07
CA SER A 303 -6.34 23.13 17.09
C SER A 303 -5.76 21.79 16.60
N ARG A 304 -5.77 21.53 15.29
CA ARG A 304 -5.38 20.25 14.68
C ARG A 304 -4.57 20.38 13.38
N PRO A 305 -3.57 21.26 13.30
CA PRO A 305 -2.79 21.48 12.07
C PRO A 305 -1.99 20.22 11.67
N THR A 306 -1.47 19.47 12.65
CA THR A 306 -0.67 18.26 12.40
C THR A 306 -1.50 17.15 11.74
N ASP A 307 -2.75 16.95 12.17
CA ASP A 307 -3.62 15.96 11.56
C ASP A 307 -3.93 16.28 10.09
N TYR A 308 -4.16 17.57 9.79
CA TYR A 308 -4.36 18.02 8.41
C TYR A 308 -3.14 17.70 7.53
N ILE A 309 -1.93 18.06 7.99
CA ILE A 309 -0.68 17.84 7.25
C ILE A 309 -0.37 16.35 7.11
N ASN A 310 -0.56 15.56 8.17
CA ASN A 310 -0.31 14.11 8.13
C ASN A 310 -1.20 13.42 7.10
N TRP A 311 -2.52 13.67 7.13
CA TRP A 311 -3.44 13.13 6.14
C TRP A 311 -3.10 13.61 4.73
N MET A 312 -2.82 14.87 4.55
CA MET A 312 -2.47 15.44 3.25
C MET A 312 -1.21 14.81 2.65
N ASN A 313 -0.18 14.51 3.46
CA ASN A 313 1.00 13.77 3.01
C ASN A 313 0.64 12.33 2.65
N PHE A 314 -0.08 11.65 3.53
CA PHE A 314 -0.54 10.28 3.29
C PHE A 314 -1.34 10.18 1.98
N ASP A 315 -2.35 11.02 1.80
CA ASP A 315 -3.22 11.03 0.64
C ASP A 315 -2.44 11.22 -0.66
N LYS A 316 -1.53 12.19 -0.71
CA LYS A 316 -0.67 12.45 -1.88
C LYS A 316 0.23 11.27 -2.23
N ASP A 317 0.77 10.60 -1.21
CA ASP A 317 1.71 9.49 -1.40
C ASP A 317 1.00 8.19 -1.78
N ARG A 318 -0.30 8.04 -1.43
CA ARG A 318 -1.08 6.82 -1.64
C ARG A 318 -2.02 6.87 -2.84
N LYS A 319 -1.93 7.91 -3.68
CA LYS A 319 -2.84 8.07 -4.82
C LYS A 319 -2.65 7.05 -5.95
N ALA A 320 -1.55 6.29 -5.96
CA ALA A 320 -1.19 5.39 -7.06
C ALA A 320 -1.23 6.10 -8.43
N ASN A 321 -1.79 5.45 -9.46
CA ASN A 321 -1.97 6.02 -10.79
C ASN A 321 -3.36 6.67 -10.95
N ARG A 322 -3.90 7.27 -9.89
CA ARG A 322 -5.21 7.93 -9.86
C ARG A 322 -5.06 9.36 -9.34
N PHE A 323 -6.12 10.13 -9.38
CA PHE A 323 -6.09 11.52 -8.90
C PHE A 323 -6.45 11.61 -7.43
N MET A 324 -5.77 12.52 -6.76
CA MET A 324 -5.99 12.89 -5.37
C MET A 324 -6.35 14.38 -5.30
N VAL A 325 -7.60 14.68 -5.00
CA VAL A 325 -8.13 16.04 -4.87
C VAL A 325 -8.45 16.28 -3.41
N ILE A 326 -7.56 16.98 -2.71
CA ILE A 326 -7.68 17.17 -1.26
C ILE A 326 -8.94 17.96 -0.92
N GLY A 327 -9.69 17.50 0.06
CA GLY A 327 -10.95 18.09 0.52
C GLY A 327 -10.83 18.80 1.87
N PRO A 328 -10.32 20.05 1.95
CA PRO A 328 -10.24 20.77 3.22
C PRO A 328 -11.62 21.13 3.75
N GLY A 329 -11.79 20.98 5.07
CA GLY A 329 -12.97 21.43 5.80
C GLY A 329 -12.92 22.92 6.04
N ILE A 330 -13.09 23.72 4.99
CA ILE A 330 -12.95 25.19 5.05
C ILE A 330 -13.93 25.84 6.03
N TYR A 331 -15.11 25.23 6.22
CA TYR A 331 -16.14 25.71 7.17
C TYR A 331 -15.70 25.68 8.65
N LEU A 332 -14.70 24.87 8.98
CA LEU A 332 -14.12 24.80 10.34
C LEU A 332 -13.16 25.94 10.64
N ASN A 333 -12.72 26.64 9.62
CA ASN A 333 -11.59 27.55 9.67
C ASN A 333 -11.99 28.99 9.41
N TYR A 334 -11.32 29.95 10.05
CA TYR A 334 -11.42 31.36 9.68
C TYR A 334 -10.87 31.57 8.27
N LEU A 335 -11.20 32.72 7.65
CA LEU A 335 -10.91 32.98 6.24
C LEU A 335 -9.43 32.73 5.86
N ASP A 336 -8.50 33.26 6.64
CA ASP A 336 -7.06 33.10 6.36
C ASP A 336 -6.59 31.65 6.51
N ASP A 337 -7.08 30.94 7.51
CA ASP A 337 -6.77 29.53 7.72
C ASP A 337 -7.38 28.63 6.64
N ALA A 338 -8.61 28.92 6.22
CA ALA A 338 -9.27 28.20 5.12
C ALA A 338 -8.49 28.36 3.80
N ILE A 339 -8.04 29.56 3.49
CA ILE A 339 -7.18 29.82 2.32
C ILE A 339 -5.82 29.15 2.47
N SER A 340 -5.21 29.19 3.67
CA SER A 340 -3.93 28.53 3.93
C SER A 340 -3.99 27.02 3.73
N GLN A 341 -5.06 26.36 4.18
CA GLN A 341 -5.28 24.93 3.93
C GLN A 341 -5.39 24.62 2.44
N ILE A 342 -6.10 25.44 1.66
CA ILE A 342 -6.18 25.25 0.20
C ILE A 342 -4.79 25.46 -0.44
N LEU A 343 -4.03 26.46 -0.02
CA LEU A 343 -2.67 26.69 -0.54
C LEU A 343 -1.76 25.49 -0.26
N ALA A 344 -1.80 24.93 0.95
CA ALA A 344 -1.01 23.78 1.35
C ALA A 344 -1.29 22.51 0.51
N THR A 345 -2.47 22.41 -0.16
CA THR A 345 -2.71 21.29 -1.08
C THR A 345 -1.75 21.26 -2.26
N ARG A 346 -1.15 22.42 -2.61
CA ARG A 346 -0.19 22.56 -3.70
C ARG A 346 1.25 22.21 -3.34
N ASP A 347 1.55 22.10 -2.06
CA ASP A 347 2.87 21.73 -1.59
C ASP A 347 3.11 20.23 -1.88
N ALA A 348 4.37 19.87 -2.08
CA ALA A 348 4.75 18.48 -2.17
C ALA A 348 4.56 17.79 -0.82
N SER A 349 4.23 16.51 -0.82
CA SER A 349 4.36 15.66 0.36
C SER A 349 5.82 15.51 0.77
N THR A 350 6.08 14.91 1.92
CA THR A 350 7.45 14.58 2.35
C THR A 350 8.19 13.65 1.38
N ALA A 351 7.46 12.85 0.60
CA ALA A 351 8.00 12.00 -0.45
C ALA A 351 8.08 12.69 -1.84
N GLY A 352 7.66 13.95 -1.93
CA GLY A 352 7.73 14.74 -3.17
C GLY A 352 6.51 14.62 -4.08
N ASN A 353 5.42 13.98 -3.64
CA ASN A 353 4.19 13.83 -4.42
C ASN A 353 3.25 15.03 -4.26
N TYR A 354 2.48 15.33 -5.31
CA TYR A 354 1.55 16.45 -5.37
C TYR A 354 0.10 15.97 -5.46
N ALA A 355 -0.83 16.74 -4.90
CA ALA A 355 -2.25 16.57 -5.16
C ALA A 355 -2.62 17.06 -6.56
N ASP A 356 -3.72 16.53 -7.11
CA ASP A 356 -4.24 16.90 -8.42
C ASP A 356 -5.28 18.03 -8.34
N GLY A 357 -5.38 18.66 -7.17
CA GLY A 357 -6.23 19.80 -6.91
C GLY A 357 -6.85 19.80 -5.51
N PHE A 358 -7.88 20.63 -5.35
CA PHE A 358 -8.65 20.76 -4.11
C PHE A 358 -10.15 20.76 -4.37
N CYS A 359 -10.91 20.34 -3.34
CA CYS A 359 -12.37 20.49 -3.29
C CYS A 359 -12.78 21.00 -1.91
N GLY A 360 -13.18 22.27 -1.80
CA GLY A 360 -13.52 22.88 -0.52
C GLY A 360 -14.91 22.47 -0.03
N TYR A 361 -15.05 22.05 1.21
CA TYR A 361 -16.36 21.81 1.83
C TYR A 361 -16.71 23.01 2.73
N SER A 362 -17.69 23.83 2.33
CA SER A 362 -18.56 23.78 1.18
C SER A 362 -18.82 25.17 0.58
N TYR A 363 -19.43 25.26 -0.62
CA TYR A 363 -19.85 26.52 -1.25
C TYR A 363 -20.77 27.35 -0.35
N GLN A 364 -21.72 26.72 0.36
CA GLN A 364 -22.66 27.39 1.25
C GLN A 364 -22.03 27.84 2.57
N ALA A 365 -20.96 27.21 3.00
CA ALA A 365 -20.22 27.52 4.23
C ALA A 365 -18.72 27.67 3.93
N PRO A 366 -18.29 28.71 3.22
CA PRO A 366 -16.94 28.80 2.65
C PRO A 366 -15.85 29.11 3.69
N TYR A 367 -16.19 29.62 4.86
CA TYR A 367 -15.30 29.79 6.00
C TYR A 367 -16.10 30.11 7.26
N CYS A 368 -15.55 29.85 8.43
CA CYS A 368 -16.14 30.19 9.71
C CYS A 368 -15.92 31.68 10.06
N THR A 369 -16.92 32.31 10.60
CA THR A 369 -16.81 33.67 11.19
C THR A 369 -16.94 33.65 12.71
N ASN A 370 -17.60 32.64 13.26
CA ASN A 370 -17.70 32.42 14.69
C ASN A 370 -17.87 30.90 14.98
N LYS A 371 -16.87 30.29 15.60
CA LYS A 371 -16.84 28.87 15.94
C LYS A 371 -17.79 28.47 17.08
N THR A 372 -18.21 29.45 17.90
CA THR A 372 -19.15 29.20 19.02
C THR A 372 -20.60 29.07 18.55
N THR A 373 -20.93 29.77 17.48
CA THR A 373 -22.32 29.87 16.97
C THR A 373 -22.48 29.22 15.59
N ASP A 374 -21.44 28.56 15.09
CA ASP A 374 -21.39 27.93 13.76
C ASP A 374 -21.89 28.87 12.64
N THR A 375 -21.40 30.12 12.66
CA THR A 375 -21.75 31.09 11.62
C THR A 375 -20.69 31.17 10.55
N TYR A 376 -21.13 31.32 9.33
CA TYR A 376 -20.28 31.26 8.14
C TYR A 376 -20.28 32.55 7.38
N GLY A 377 -19.16 32.86 6.73
CA GLY A 377 -19.00 34.02 5.90
C GLY A 377 -19.58 33.87 4.50
N SER A 378 -19.59 34.97 3.74
CA SER A 378 -20.16 34.96 2.40
C SER A 378 -19.21 34.37 1.35
N TRP A 379 -19.78 33.74 0.31
CA TRP A 379 -19.01 33.29 -0.85
C TRP A 379 -18.28 34.45 -1.55
N LEU A 380 -18.91 35.64 -1.61
CA LEU A 380 -18.29 36.80 -2.25
C LEU A 380 -16.95 37.19 -1.60
N THR A 381 -16.93 37.25 -0.28
CA THR A 381 -15.69 37.55 0.47
C THR A 381 -14.63 36.48 0.29
N PHE A 382 -15.05 35.20 0.37
CA PHE A 382 -14.17 34.07 0.20
C PHE A 382 -13.58 34.00 -1.22
N SER A 383 -14.42 34.11 -2.23
CA SER A 383 -14.00 34.03 -3.64
C SER A 383 -13.06 35.16 -4.06
N ALA A 384 -13.19 36.35 -3.46
CA ALA A 384 -12.26 37.43 -3.70
C ALA A 384 -10.84 37.07 -3.21
N ARG A 385 -10.71 36.47 -2.03
CA ARG A 385 -9.43 35.98 -1.51
C ARG A 385 -8.92 34.76 -2.31
N LEU A 386 -9.83 33.87 -2.70
CA LEU A 386 -9.49 32.71 -3.54
C LEU A 386 -8.88 33.16 -4.88
N LEU A 387 -9.47 34.16 -5.53
CA LEU A 387 -8.95 34.75 -6.78
C LEU A 387 -7.57 35.38 -6.63
N THR A 388 -7.35 36.09 -5.53
CA THR A 388 -6.06 36.76 -5.29
C THR A 388 -4.96 35.76 -4.99
N ASP A 389 -5.22 34.83 -4.09
CA ASP A 389 -4.17 34.03 -3.45
C ASP A 389 -4.04 32.62 -4.07
N VAL A 390 -5.13 32.07 -4.62
CA VAL A 390 -5.17 30.66 -5.04
C VAL A 390 -5.43 30.49 -6.54
N THR A 391 -6.44 31.18 -7.10
CA THR A 391 -6.96 30.96 -8.46
C THR A 391 -6.92 32.22 -9.32
N PRO A 392 -5.78 32.93 -9.45
CA PRO A 392 -5.73 34.22 -10.17
C PRO A 392 -6.06 34.09 -11.67
N THR A 393 -5.85 32.91 -12.22
CA THR A 393 -6.14 32.62 -13.63
C THR A 393 -6.92 31.31 -13.73
N TRP A 394 -7.65 31.14 -14.83
CA TRP A 394 -8.31 29.88 -15.14
C TRP A 394 -7.29 28.74 -15.30
N ALA A 395 -7.63 27.53 -14.85
CA ALA A 395 -6.95 26.29 -15.19
C ALA A 395 -7.98 25.28 -15.70
N ASP A 396 -7.62 24.54 -16.74
CA ASP A 396 -8.47 23.45 -17.22
C ASP A 396 -8.35 22.24 -16.26
N VAL A 397 -9.39 21.41 -16.26
CA VAL A 397 -9.36 20.14 -15.53
C VAL A 397 -8.25 19.25 -16.13
N PRO A 398 -7.42 18.60 -15.29
CA PRO A 398 -6.36 17.74 -15.78
C PRO A 398 -6.92 16.52 -16.52
N THR A 399 -6.26 16.15 -17.61
CA THR A 399 -6.61 14.94 -18.36
C THR A 399 -6.24 13.68 -17.59
N MET A 400 -7.07 12.66 -17.67
CA MET A 400 -6.82 11.34 -17.07
C MET A 400 -6.30 10.38 -18.16
N PRO A 401 -5.01 10.03 -18.18
CA PRO A 401 -4.45 9.19 -19.24
C PRO A 401 -5.16 7.84 -19.38
N TRP A 402 -5.56 7.24 -18.26
CA TRP A 402 -6.27 5.95 -18.24
C TRP A 402 -7.71 6.03 -18.84
N LYS A 403 -8.27 7.23 -19.01
CA LYS A 403 -9.57 7.46 -19.68
C LYS A 403 -9.41 8.01 -21.11
N THR A 404 -8.45 8.91 -21.34
CA THR A 404 -8.29 9.60 -22.62
C THR A 404 -7.39 8.84 -23.61
N SER A 405 -6.44 8.07 -23.11
CA SER A 405 -5.48 7.27 -23.87
C SER A 405 -5.12 5.99 -23.11
N PRO A 406 -6.12 5.12 -22.83
CA PRO A 406 -5.94 3.96 -21.96
C PRO A 406 -4.94 2.98 -22.57
N THR A 407 -3.99 2.52 -21.74
CA THR A 407 -3.02 1.47 -22.07
C THR A 407 -3.38 0.12 -21.42
N LYS A 408 -4.37 0.12 -20.53
CA LYS A 408 -4.91 -1.04 -19.83
C LYS A 408 -6.34 -1.30 -20.24
N GLY A 409 -6.81 -2.53 -20.05
CA GLY A 409 -8.20 -2.90 -20.25
C GLY A 409 -8.75 -3.66 -19.05
N HIS A 410 -9.94 -4.20 -19.16
CA HIS A 410 -10.63 -4.82 -18.03
C HIS A 410 -11.32 -6.11 -18.47
N ILE A 411 -11.65 -6.98 -17.50
CA ILE A 411 -12.59 -8.10 -17.67
C ILE A 411 -13.65 -7.95 -16.58
N GLY A 412 -14.92 -8.00 -16.94
CA GLY A 412 -16.03 -7.99 -15.98
C GLY A 412 -17.16 -8.88 -16.42
N GLY A 413 -17.86 -9.49 -15.48
CA GLY A 413 -18.97 -10.36 -15.79
C GLY A 413 -19.69 -10.88 -14.55
N THR A 414 -20.77 -11.64 -14.80
CA THR A 414 -21.59 -12.27 -13.77
C THR A 414 -21.52 -13.79 -13.92
N VAL A 415 -21.32 -14.48 -12.80
CA VAL A 415 -21.37 -15.94 -12.72
C VAL A 415 -22.77 -16.35 -12.27
N ARG A 416 -23.39 -17.24 -13.05
CA ARG A 416 -24.73 -17.79 -12.76
C ARG A 416 -24.68 -19.29 -12.63
N TYR A 417 -25.50 -19.78 -11.73
CA TYR A 417 -25.77 -21.20 -11.56
C TYR A 417 -26.59 -21.73 -12.75
N PRO A 418 -26.63 -23.04 -13.03
CA PRO A 418 -27.48 -23.61 -14.10
C PRO A 418 -28.96 -23.24 -14.01
N THR A 419 -29.47 -22.94 -12.83
CA THR A 419 -30.85 -22.44 -12.58
C THR A 419 -31.05 -20.96 -12.84
N SER A 420 -30.03 -20.26 -13.38
CA SER A 420 -29.98 -18.80 -13.60
C SER A 420 -29.94 -17.95 -12.33
N THR A 421 -29.74 -18.56 -11.16
CA THR A 421 -29.48 -17.84 -9.90
C THR A 421 -28.05 -17.31 -9.86
N TRP A 422 -27.80 -16.31 -9.05
CA TRP A 422 -26.48 -15.75 -8.82
C TRP A 422 -25.56 -16.76 -8.10
N ALA A 423 -24.32 -16.88 -8.54
CA ALA A 423 -23.30 -17.69 -7.89
C ALA A 423 -22.54 -16.82 -6.86
N ASP A 424 -23.21 -16.49 -5.75
CA ASP A 424 -22.67 -15.71 -4.64
C ASP A 424 -21.41 -16.40 -4.08
N GLY A 425 -20.29 -15.69 -4.08
CA GLY A 425 -19.02 -16.23 -3.62
C GLY A 425 -18.39 -17.26 -4.56
N ALA A 426 -18.69 -17.23 -5.86
CA ALA A 426 -17.91 -18.00 -6.83
C ALA A 426 -16.46 -17.50 -6.86
N TYR A 427 -15.52 -18.42 -6.95
CA TYR A 427 -14.11 -18.09 -7.03
C TYR A 427 -13.68 -17.94 -8.48
N VAL A 428 -13.06 -16.81 -8.79
CA VAL A 428 -12.58 -16.49 -10.15
C VAL A 428 -11.07 -16.35 -10.15
N ARG A 429 -10.41 -17.11 -10.98
CA ARG A 429 -8.97 -17.05 -11.21
C ARG A 429 -8.67 -16.60 -12.63
N LEU A 430 -7.85 -15.57 -12.73
CA LEU A 430 -7.31 -15.03 -13.96
C LEU A 430 -5.86 -15.49 -14.12
N THR A 431 -5.49 -16.01 -15.29
CA THR A 431 -4.10 -16.36 -15.64
C THR A 431 -3.79 -15.86 -17.05
N GLY A 432 -2.58 -15.36 -17.28
CA GLY A 432 -2.16 -14.81 -18.55
C GLY A 432 -0.94 -13.89 -18.37
N PRO A 433 -0.90 -12.72 -19.03
CA PRO A 433 0.15 -11.74 -18.81
C PRO A 433 0.33 -11.34 -17.36
N GLU A 434 -0.71 -11.42 -16.57
CA GLU A 434 -0.71 -11.32 -15.11
C GLU A 434 -1.71 -12.31 -14.52
N SER A 435 -1.53 -12.68 -13.25
CA SER A 435 -2.42 -13.60 -12.53
C SER A 435 -3.08 -12.87 -11.37
N ARG A 436 -4.40 -13.00 -11.25
CA ARG A 436 -5.19 -12.45 -10.14
C ARG A 436 -6.30 -13.41 -9.76
N THR A 437 -6.78 -13.29 -8.54
CA THR A 437 -7.92 -14.04 -8.03
C THR A 437 -8.91 -13.12 -7.35
N MET A 438 -10.18 -13.49 -7.35
CA MET A 438 -11.18 -12.84 -6.53
C MET A 438 -12.40 -13.72 -6.30
N TRP A 439 -13.22 -13.34 -5.35
CA TRP A 439 -14.53 -13.94 -5.10
C TRP A 439 -15.61 -13.03 -5.67
N CYS A 440 -16.61 -13.62 -6.28
CA CYS A 440 -17.79 -12.87 -6.73
C CYS A 440 -18.54 -12.26 -5.55
N ASP A 441 -19.19 -11.14 -5.77
CA ASP A 441 -20.13 -10.51 -4.85
C ASP A 441 -21.44 -11.34 -4.69
N GLY A 442 -22.36 -10.82 -3.88
CA GLY A 442 -23.64 -11.46 -3.63
C GLY A 442 -24.54 -11.64 -4.85
N THR A 443 -24.26 -10.97 -5.94
CA THR A 443 -24.97 -11.08 -7.22
C THR A 443 -24.22 -11.90 -8.25
N GLY A 444 -23.11 -12.56 -7.83
CA GLY A 444 -22.26 -13.32 -8.71
C GLY A 444 -21.36 -12.45 -9.60
N PHE A 445 -21.27 -11.16 -9.37
CA PHE A 445 -20.46 -10.25 -10.19
C PHE A 445 -18.99 -10.25 -9.76
N TYR A 446 -18.10 -10.10 -10.74
CA TYR A 446 -16.67 -9.88 -10.56
C TYR A 446 -16.11 -8.95 -11.63
N ALA A 447 -15.00 -8.27 -11.35
CA ALA A 447 -14.26 -7.54 -12.38
C ALA A 447 -12.77 -7.41 -12.03
N PHE A 448 -11.91 -7.71 -12.98
CA PHE A 448 -10.48 -7.41 -12.95
C PHE A 448 -10.21 -6.12 -13.71
N ILE A 449 -9.70 -5.14 -13.02
CA ILE A 449 -9.50 -3.79 -13.54
C ILE A 449 -8.01 -3.57 -13.83
N ASP A 450 -7.70 -2.72 -14.82
CA ASP A 450 -6.34 -2.31 -15.21
C ASP A 450 -5.41 -3.47 -15.59
N LEU A 451 -5.92 -4.40 -16.39
CA LEU A 451 -5.14 -5.50 -16.95
C LEU A 451 -4.28 -5.05 -18.14
N ALA A 452 -3.10 -5.63 -18.26
CA ALA A 452 -2.32 -5.50 -19.48
C ALA A 452 -3.10 -6.09 -20.67
N PRO A 453 -3.08 -5.46 -21.86
CA PRO A 453 -3.66 -6.06 -23.06
C PRO A 453 -3.04 -7.41 -23.37
N GLY A 454 -3.86 -8.39 -23.75
CA GLY A 454 -3.40 -9.73 -24.09
C GLY A 454 -4.46 -10.80 -23.90
N ALA A 455 -4.06 -12.05 -24.10
CA ALA A 455 -4.94 -13.20 -23.93
C ALA A 455 -4.84 -13.72 -22.47
N TYR A 456 -5.99 -13.88 -21.85
CA TYR A 456 -6.13 -14.43 -20.51
C TYR A 456 -7.00 -15.67 -20.51
N THR A 457 -6.78 -16.56 -19.56
CA THR A 457 -7.71 -17.62 -19.20
C THR A 457 -8.39 -17.24 -17.89
N VAL A 458 -9.71 -17.14 -17.91
CA VAL A 458 -10.54 -16.96 -16.72
C VAL A 458 -11.14 -18.29 -16.36
N ARG A 459 -10.86 -18.79 -15.16
CA ARG A 459 -11.43 -20.00 -14.57
C ARG A 459 -12.33 -19.61 -13.40
N VAL A 460 -13.51 -20.22 -13.36
CA VAL A 460 -14.51 -20.03 -12.30
C VAL A 460 -14.76 -21.38 -11.63
N ASN A 461 -14.70 -21.40 -10.30
CA ASN A 461 -15.09 -22.53 -9.46
C ASN A 461 -16.25 -22.13 -8.55
N TYR A 462 -17.31 -22.94 -8.52
CA TYR A 462 -18.43 -22.73 -7.61
C TYR A 462 -19.17 -24.05 -7.32
N GLY A 463 -19.19 -24.44 -6.04
CA GLY A 463 -19.73 -25.74 -5.64
C GLY A 463 -19.03 -26.87 -6.42
N GLN A 464 -19.82 -27.71 -7.09
CA GLN A 464 -19.28 -28.82 -7.91
C GLN A 464 -18.87 -28.42 -9.35
N TYR A 465 -19.03 -27.15 -9.73
CA TYR A 465 -18.80 -26.69 -11.11
C TYR A 465 -17.47 -25.98 -11.25
N GLN A 466 -16.78 -26.28 -12.36
CA GLN A 466 -15.62 -25.54 -12.85
C GLN A 466 -15.83 -25.24 -14.33
N GLN A 467 -15.59 -24.01 -14.72
CA GLN A 467 -15.63 -23.60 -16.11
C GLN A 467 -14.52 -22.59 -16.41
N GLN A 468 -13.90 -22.72 -17.57
CA GLN A 468 -12.88 -21.75 -18.00
C GLN A 468 -13.11 -21.29 -19.42
N ARG A 469 -12.63 -20.08 -19.71
CA ARG A 469 -12.71 -19.47 -21.02
C ARG A 469 -11.51 -18.56 -21.28
N ALA A 470 -11.00 -18.60 -22.52
CA ALA A 470 -10.03 -17.61 -22.97
C ALA A 470 -10.76 -16.28 -23.27
N ILE A 471 -10.21 -15.18 -22.77
CA ILE A 471 -10.74 -13.82 -22.94
C ILE A 471 -9.58 -12.92 -23.33
N SER A 472 -9.76 -12.16 -24.42
CA SER A 472 -8.76 -11.16 -24.84
C SER A 472 -9.08 -9.81 -24.25
N VAL A 473 -8.09 -9.17 -23.63
CA VAL A 473 -8.15 -7.82 -23.10
C VAL A 473 -7.58 -6.85 -24.12
N THR A 474 -8.36 -5.81 -24.41
CA THR A 474 -7.96 -4.69 -25.25
C THR A 474 -7.92 -3.41 -24.42
N ALA A 475 -6.92 -2.58 -24.64
CA ALA A 475 -6.80 -1.30 -23.94
C ALA A 475 -8.06 -0.44 -24.11
N GLY A 476 -8.53 0.17 -23.04
CA GLY A 476 -9.71 1.03 -23.00
C GLY A 476 -11.06 0.32 -23.08
N ALA A 477 -11.08 -1.02 -23.09
CA ALA A 477 -12.31 -1.79 -23.16
C ALA A 477 -12.46 -2.73 -21.95
N ILE A 478 -13.72 -3.05 -21.61
CA ILE A 478 -14.05 -4.13 -20.69
C ILE A 478 -14.53 -5.34 -21.51
N ALA A 479 -13.82 -6.43 -21.38
CA ALA A 479 -14.18 -7.69 -22.04
C ALA A 479 -15.26 -8.41 -21.24
N ASN A 480 -16.22 -9.02 -21.95
CA ASN A 480 -17.28 -9.80 -21.31
C ASN A 480 -16.73 -11.08 -20.67
N GLY A 481 -16.91 -11.17 -19.36
CA GLY A 481 -16.54 -12.28 -18.50
C GLY A 481 -17.73 -13.07 -17.94
N ASP A 482 -18.93 -13.03 -18.54
CA ASP A 482 -20.10 -13.77 -18.04
C ASP A 482 -19.91 -15.28 -18.14
N PHE A 483 -20.31 -16.00 -17.10
CA PHE A 483 -20.32 -17.46 -17.04
C PHE A 483 -21.71 -17.98 -16.64
N SER A 484 -22.17 -18.97 -17.39
CA SER A 484 -23.29 -19.83 -17.00
C SER A 484 -22.73 -21.23 -16.73
N LEU A 485 -22.61 -21.57 -15.46
CA LEU A 485 -21.94 -22.80 -15.04
C LEU A 485 -22.74 -24.02 -15.48
N SER A 486 -22.08 -24.97 -16.14
CA SER A 486 -22.71 -26.21 -16.65
C SER A 486 -21.80 -27.43 -16.56
N THR A 487 -20.50 -27.20 -16.40
CA THR A 487 -19.49 -28.27 -16.42
C THR A 487 -19.13 -28.63 -14.99
N VAL A 488 -19.32 -29.91 -14.64
CA VAL A 488 -18.86 -30.45 -13.35
C VAL A 488 -17.34 -30.52 -13.36
N ASP A 489 -16.73 -30.17 -12.26
CA ASP A 489 -15.28 -30.24 -12.08
C ASP A 489 -14.81 -31.70 -12.06
N THR A 490 -13.75 -31.98 -12.79
CA THR A 490 -13.14 -33.31 -12.92
C THR A 490 -11.68 -33.34 -12.46
N THR A 491 -11.18 -32.22 -11.92
CA THR A 491 -9.80 -32.07 -11.44
C THR A 491 -9.76 -32.01 -9.92
N ALA A 492 -8.78 -32.64 -9.30
CA ALA A 492 -8.55 -32.55 -7.88
C ALA A 492 -7.77 -31.24 -7.57
N PRO A 493 -8.02 -30.58 -6.44
CA PRO A 493 -7.28 -29.38 -6.08
C PRO A 493 -5.78 -29.68 -5.89
N ILE A 494 -4.95 -28.76 -6.37
CA ILE A 494 -3.50 -28.78 -6.12
C ILE A 494 -3.26 -28.16 -4.75
N VAL A 495 -2.59 -28.91 -3.86
CA VAL A 495 -2.26 -28.46 -2.52
C VAL A 495 -0.81 -27.94 -2.52
N SER A 496 -0.60 -26.71 -2.04
CA SER A 496 0.70 -26.05 -1.96
C SER A 496 0.91 -25.41 -0.59
N ASP A 497 2.12 -24.92 -0.34
CA ASP A 497 2.47 -24.11 0.84
C ASP A 497 2.17 -24.74 2.19
N LEU A 498 2.30 -26.08 2.29
CA LEU A 498 2.10 -26.78 3.55
C LEU A 498 3.11 -26.31 4.59
N GLN A 499 2.61 -25.89 5.74
CA GLN A 499 3.40 -25.47 6.89
C GLN A 499 2.87 -26.07 8.18
N VAL A 500 3.78 -26.29 9.14
CA VAL A 500 3.44 -26.67 10.51
C VAL A 500 4.04 -25.64 11.45
N THR A 501 3.20 -24.98 12.23
CA THR A 501 3.54 -23.89 13.15
C THR A 501 2.92 -24.12 14.52
N ASN A 502 3.20 -23.26 15.50
CA ASN A 502 2.64 -23.35 16.86
C ASN A 502 2.80 -24.76 17.47
N ILE A 503 3.96 -25.39 17.25
CA ILE A 503 4.26 -26.71 17.79
C ILE A 503 4.37 -26.60 19.31
N SER A 504 3.57 -27.40 20.02
CA SER A 504 3.58 -27.53 21.50
C SER A 504 3.88 -28.97 21.88
N ASP A 505 3.79 -29.27 23.18
CA ASP A 505 3.89 -30.63 23.69
C ASP A 505 2.67 -31.49 23.34
N GLY A 506 1.51 -30.88 23.09
CA GLY A 506 0.26 -31.59 22.81
C GLY A 506 -0.40 -31.19 21.49
N GLY A 507 0.24 -30.37 20.63
CA GLY A 507 -0.43 -29.92 19.42
C GLY A 507 0.46 -29.18 18.41
N ALA A 508 -0.12 -28.86 17.25
CA ALA A 508 0.50 -28.04 16.20
C ALA A 508 -0.59 -27.43 15.31
N THR A 509 -0.28 -26.34 14.61
CA THR A 509 -1.14 -25.77 13.57
C THR A 509 -0.56 -26.09 12.18
N VAL A 510 -1.39 -26.66 11.32
CA VAL A 510 -1.05 -27.00 9.94
C VAL A 510 -1.76 -26.01 9.03
N THR A 511 -1.03 -25.33 8.13
CA THR A 511 -1.59 -24.41 7.14
C THR A 511 -1.13 -24.78 5.74
N TRP A 512 -1.96 -24.50 4.73
CA TRP A 512 -1.65 -24.73 3.32
C TRP A 512 -2.57 -23.89 2.41
N ALA A 513 -2.26 -23.85 1.12
CA ALA A 513 -3.07 -23.20 0.10
C ALA A 513 -3.56 -24.19 -0.96
N THR A 514 -4.66 -23.86 -1.66
CA THR A 514 -5.12 -24.54 -2.86
C THR A 514 -5.41 -23.55 -3.98
N GLU A 515 -5.21 -23.97 -5.24
CA GLU A 515 -5.47 -23.12 -6.40
C GLU A 515 -6.94 -22.95 -6.73
N GLU A 516 -7.81 -23.71 -6.08
CA GLU A 516 -9.27 -23.64 -6.17
C GLU A 516 -9.92 -23.86 -4.79
N PRO A 517 -11.19 -23.46 -4.60
CA PRO A 517 -11.88 -23.64 -3.34
C PRO A 517 -12.04 -25.11 -2.96
N ALA A 518 -11.56 -25.48 -1.78
CA ALA A 518 -11.59 -26.84 -1.27
C ALA A 518 -11.82 -26.86 0.25
N LYS A 519 -12.29 -27.98 0.77
CA LYS A 519 -12.42 -28.28 2.18
C LYS A 519 -11.07 -28.62 2.79
N SER A 520 -10.96 -28.50 4.12
CA SER A 520 -9.70 -28.68 4.84
C SER A 520 -9.75 -29.93 5.72
N GLN A 521 -8.74 -30.79 5.61
CA GLN A 521 -8.51 -31.93 6.47
C GLN A 521 -7.01 -32.20 6.58
N VAL A 522 -6.54 -32.70 7.75
CA VAL A 522 -5.18 -33.19 7.93
C VAL A 522 -5.24 -34.69 8.25
N GLU A 523 -4.48 -35.49 7.51
CA GLU A 523 -4.22 -36.88 7.82
C GLU A 523 -2.83 -36.98 8.46
N TYR A 524 -2.70 -37.66 9.61
CA TYR A 524 -1.46 -37.70 10.41
C TYR A 524 -1.34 -38.98 11.24
N ASP A 525 -0.12 -39.31 11.64
CA ASP A 525 0.17 -40.37 12.63
C ASP A 525 1.61 -40.22 13.16
N SER A 526 1.91 -40.92 14.29
CA SER A 526 3.26 -41.07 14.82
C SER A 526 4.11 -42.11 14.07
N VAL A 527 3.53 -42.79 13.09
CA VAL A 527 4.16 -43.74 12.17
C VAL A 527 3.83 -43.31 10.72
N PRO A 528 4.60 -43.71 9.71
CA PRO A 528 4.44 -43.21 8.33
C PRO A 528 3.19 -43.74 7.60
N TYR A 529 2.10 -44.03 8.29
CA TYR A 529 0.83 -44.55 7.80
C TYR A 529 -0.34 -43.70 8.28
N PHE A 530 -0.55 -42.53 7.93
CA PHE A 530 -1.66 -41.63 8.22
C PHE A 530 -2.94 -42.29 8.73
N GLY A 531 -2.86 -42.94 9.92
CA GLY A 531 -3.98 -43.69 10.51
C GLY A 531 -5.03 -42.81 11.20
N GLN A 532 -4.71 -41.57 11.43
CA GLN A 532 -5.58 -40.57 12.05
C GLN A 532 -5.92 -39.44 11.08
N SER A 533 -7.07 -38.81 11.26
CA SER A 533 -7.45 -37.65 10.50
C SER A 533 -8.29 -36.70 11.35
N THR A 534 -8.16 -35.40 11.09
CA THR A 534 -9.05 -34.39 11.67
C THR A 534 -10.45 -34.46 11.04
N ALA A 535 -11.44 -33.84 11.67
CA ALA A 535 -12.73 -33.58 11.01
C ALA A 535 -12.51 -32.72 9.76
N GLU A 536 -13.25 -33.03 8.66
CA GLU A 536 -13.22 -32.23 7.44
C GLU A 536 -13.97 -30.90 7.70
N HIS A 537 -13.31 -29.76 7.54
CA HIS A 537 -13.95 -28.45 7.61
C HIS A 537 -14.84 -28.24 6.38
N PRO A 538 -16.12 -27.88 6.52
CA PRO A 538 -17.08 -27.90 5.42
C PRO A 538 -16.92 -26.75 4.41
N ALA A 539 -16.28 -25.65 4.79
CA ALA A 539 -16.12 -24.49 3.90
C ALA A 539 -15.18 -24.78 2.74
N LEU A 540 -15.51 -24.26 1.57
CA LEU A 540 -14.67 -24.27 0.39
C LEU A 540 -13.79 -23.01 0.41
N LEU A 541 -12.55 -23.16 0.84
CA LEU A 541 -11.56 -22.10 1.01
C LEU A 541 -10.39 -22.32 0.06
N THR A 542 -9.53 -21.33 -0.09
CA THR A 542 -8.26 -21.42 -0.81
C THR A 542 -7.05 -21.33 0.11
N GLU A 543 -7.27 -20.77 1.32
CA GLU A 543 -6.30 -20.74 2.41
C GLU A 543 -6.85 -21.61 3.55
N HIS A 544 -6.04 -22.53 4.05
CA HIS A 544 -6.45 -23.56 4.98
C HIS A 544 -5.65 -23.51 6.27
N GLY A 545 -6.30 -23.80 7.39
CA GLY A 545 -5.66 -23.90 8.70
C GLY A 545 -6.37 -24.94 9.54
N VAL A 546 -5.61 -25.90 10.10
CA VAL A 546 -6.12 -26.95 10.98
C VAL A 546 -5.20 -27.07 12.18
N THR A 547 -5.76 -27.03 13.39
CA THR A 547 -5.01 -27.25 14.63
C THR A 547 -5.13 -28.71 15.04
N LEU A 548 -3.99 -29.39 15.20
CA LEU A 548 -3.88 -30.69 15.80
C LEU A 548 -3.79 -30.54 17.32
N THR A 549 -4.53 -31.34 18.07
CA THR A 549 -4.55 -31.33 19.54
C THR A 549 -4.49 -32.76 20.09
N GLY A 550 -4.08 -32.91 21.36
CA GLY A 550 -4.02 -34.22 22.02
C GLY A 550 -2.89 -35.12 21.49
N LEU A 551 -1.84 -34.50 20.92
CA LEU A 551 -0.67 -35.22 20.46
C LEU A 551 0.19 -35.64 21.67
N THR A 552 0.95 -36.76 21.52
CA THR A 552 1.90 -37.23 22.54
C THR A 552 3.15 -36.33 22.54
N PRO A 553 3.62 -35.85 23.68
CA PRO A 553 4.83 -35.05 23.77
C PRO A 553 6.09 -35.78 23.27
N ASN A 554 7.08 -35.00 22.83
CA ASN A 554 8.38 -35.48 22.34
C ASN A 554 8.25 -36.64 21.32
N THR A 555 7.23 -36.54 20.45
CA THR A 555 6.91 -37.59 19.48
C THR A 555 6.91 -37.00 18.09
N THR A 556 7.57 -37.68 17.14
CA THR A 556 7.57 -37.27 15.73
C THR A 556 6.27 -37.75 15.06
N TYR A 557 5.59 -36.83 14.41
CA TYR A 557 4.40 -37.09 13.61
C TYR A 557 4.70 -36.83 12.15
N SER A 558 4.22 -37.75 11.30
CA SER A 558 4.10 -37.55 9.86
C SER A 558 2.68 -37.06 9.52
N LEU A 559 2.53 -36.11 8.61
CA LEU A 559 1.25 -35.60 8.17
C LEU A 559 1.24 -35.26 6.69
N ARG A 560 0.02 -35.16 6.13
CA ARG A 560 -0.26 -34.50 4.86
C ARG A 560 -1.56 -33.72 4.94
N ALA A 561 -1.63 -32.61 4.25
CA ALA A 561 -2.88 -31.91 4.04
C ALA A 561 -3.70 -32.61 2.96
N LYS A 562 -5.01 -32.68 3.18
CA LYS A 562 -6.01 -33.18 2.24
C LYS A 562 -7.05 -32.11 2.01
N SER A 563 -7.24 -31.77 0.75
CA SER A 563 -8.24 -30.79 0.33
C SER A 563 -9.20 -31.43 -0.65
N ARG A 564 -10.50 -31.26 -0.42
CA ARG A 564 -11.56 -31.82 -1.27
C ARG A 564 -12.36 -30.67 -1.87
N ASN A 565 -12.39 -30.57 -3.21
CA ASN A 565 -13.19 -29.54 -3.88
C ASN A 565 -14.71 -29.80 -3.79
N GLY A 566 -15.49 -28.88 -4.33
CA GLY A 566 -16.96 -28.95 -4.30
C GLY A 566 -17.54 -30.12 -5.13
N ALA A 567 -16.79 -30.71 -6.06
CA ALA A 567 -17.15 -31.89 -6.80
C ALA A 567 -16.81 -33.22 -6.06
N GLY A 568 -16.18 -33.10 -4.90
CA GLY A 568 -15.80 -34.24 -4.05
C GLY A 568 -14.45 -34.86 -4.38
N LEU A 569 -13.68 -34.29 -5.29
CA LEU A 569 -12.34 -34.74 -5.67
C LEU A 569 -11.30 -34.30 -4.64
N ALA A 570 -10.43 -35.22 -4.22
CA ALA A 570 -9.44 -34.95 -3.18
C ALA A 570 -8.03 -34.78 -3.76
N GLY A 571 -7.39 -33.66 -3.39
CA GLY A 571 -5.97 -33.42 -3.59
C GLY A 571 -5.20 -33.53 -2.27
N TYR A 572 -3.91 -33.84 -2.36
CA TYR A 572 -3.04 -34.09 -1.22
C TYR A 572 -1.74 -33.28 -1.37
N SER A 573 -1.22 -32.80 -0.23
CA SER A 573 0.15 -32.29 -0.20
C SER A 573 1.19 -33.40 -0.27
N GLY A 574 2.45 -33.04 -0.44
CA GLY A 574 3.56 -33.91 -0.04
C GLY A 574 3.49 -34.21 1.46
N GLU A 575 4.22 -35.26 1.86
CA GLU A 575 4.36 -35.63 3.28
C GLU A 575 5.24 -34.63 4.00
N PHE A 576 4.90 -34.34 5.25
CA PHE A 576 5.65 -33.47 6.13
C PHE A 576 5.78 -34.14 7.51
N SER A 577 6.88 -33.93 8.21
CA SER A 577 7.05 -34.44 9.58
C SER A 577 7.47 -33.34 10.52
N PHE A 578 6.99 -33.40 11.76
CA PHE A 578 7.38 -32.51 12.85
C PHE A 578 7.44 -33.32 14.16
N THR A 579 8.13 -32.77 15.17
CA THR A 579 8.20 -33.40 16.50
C THR A 579 7.56 -32.47 17.52
N THR A 580 6.59 -33.00 18.30
CA THR A 580 6.01 -32.26 19.43
C THR A 580 7.08 -31.98 20.47
N LEU A 581 6.90 -30.88 21.20
CA LEU A 581 7.85 -30.49 22.26
C LEU A 581 7.74 -31.47 23.45
N PRO A 582 8.80 -31.66 24.24
CA PRO A 582 8.71 -32.43 25.49
C PRO A 582 7.78 -31.73 26.47
N VAL A 583 7.18 -32.47 27.42
CA VAL A 583 6.38 -31.90 28.51
C VAL A 583 7.27 -30.94 29.31
N THR A 584 6.78 -29.73 29.55
CA THR A 584 7.42 -28.78 30.43
C THR A 584 7.04 -29.08 31.88
N THR A 585 8.00 -29.51 32.68
CA THR A 585 7.89 -29.44 34.13
C THR A 585 8.51 -28.12 34.62
N ASP A 586 7.94 -27.53 35.68
CA ASP A 586 8.58 -26.41 36.36
C ASP A 586 10.01 -26.81 36.73
N VAL A 587 10.96 -25.92 36.43
CA VAL A 587 12.34 -26.10 36.84
C VAL A 587 12.50 -25.44 38.23
N ILE A 588 12.75 -26.24 39.25
CA ILE A 588 13.04 -25.74 40.59
C ILE A 588 14.52 -25.97 40.84
N VAL A 589 15.18 -24.94 41.32
CA VAL A 589 16.57 -25.01 41.78
C VAL A 589 16.58 -24.71 43.27
N ASP A 590 16.97 -25.70 44.08
CA ASP A 590 17.06 -25.60 45.51
C ASP A 590 18.46 -25.13 45.94
N GLU A 591 18.62 -24.62 47.18
CA GLU A 591 19.91 -24.15 47.69
C GLU A 591 20.96 -25.28 47.87
N LEU A 592 20.53 -26.55 47.74
CA LEU A 592 21.39 -27.73 47.75
C LEU A 592 21.72 -28.27 46.37
N ASP A 593 21.04 -27.78 45.34
CA ASP A 593 21.25 -28.22 43.97
C ASP A 593 22.56 -27.69 43.37
N SER A 594 23.12 -28.44 42.43
CA SER A 594 24.29 -28.01 41.65
C SER A 594 24.10 -26.72 40.88
N GLY A 595 22.82 -26.34 40.60
CA GLY A 595 22.41 -25.07 40.00
C GLY A 595 22.47 -23.89 40.98
N CYS A 596 22.63 -24.12 42.27
CA CYS A 596 22.76 -23.04 43.24
C CYS A 596 24.23 -22.82 43.64
N SER A 597 24.68 -21.58 43.57
CA SER A 597 26.02 -21.19 44.06
C SER A 597 25.92 -20.15 45.17
N LEU A 598 26.69 -20.38 46.25
CA LEU A 598 26.70 -19.56 47.44
C LEU A 598 28.06 -18.87 47.62
N VAL A 599 28.05 -17.55 47.75
CA VAL A 599 29.22 -16.73 48.06
C VAL A 599 29.02 -16.13 49.47
N GLY A 600 30.02 -16.22 50.35
CA GLY A 600 29.93 -15.81 51.74
C GLY A 600 29.68 -16.96 52.69
N SER A 601 29.61 -16.68 54.01
CA SER A 601 29.50 -17.69 55.05
C SER A 601 28.03 -18.00 55.37
N TRP A 602 27.31 -18.63 54.45
CA TRP A 602 25.93 -19.04 54.66
C TRP A 602 25.82 -20.18 55.71
N ILE A 603 24.88 -20.07 56.60
CA ILE A 603 24.63 -20.98 57.70
C ILE A 603 23.41 -21.85 57.34
N VAL A 604 23.50 -23.14 57.63
CA VAL A 604 22.40 -24.09 57.49
C VAL A 604 21.31 -23.79 58.52
N GLY A 605 20.09 -23.54 58.03
CA GLY A 605 18.89 -23.35 58.83
C GLY A 605 18.36 -24.67 59.39
N GLY A 606 17.37 -24.58 60.29
CA GLY A 606 16.75 -25.77 60.88
C GLY A 606 16.05 -26.68 59.89
N SER A 607 15.95 -27.96 60.18
CA SER A 607 15.47 -29.03 59.32
C SER A 607 13.96 -29.04 59.04
N SER A 608 13.22 -27.98 59.30
CA SER A 608 11.79 -27.93 59.02
C SER A 608 11.36 -26.56 58.44
N GLY A 609 10.72 -26.57 57.31
CA GLY A 609 10.01 -25.42 56.73
C GLY A 609 10.65 -24.71 55.54
N GLY A 610 11.78 -25.23 54.97
CA GLY A 610 12.26 -24.91 53.63
C GLY A 610 11.60 -25.78 52.56
N TRP A 611 11.85 -25.46 51.29
CA TRP A 611 11.57 -26.35 50.20
C TRP A 611 12.44 -27.61 50.38
N ASP A 612 11.98 -28.75 50.11
CA ASP A 612 12.66 -30.01 50.28
C ASP A 612 13.35 -30.21 51.65
N GLY A 613 12.94 -29.45 52.70
CA GLY A 613 13.28 -29.65 54.08
C GLY A 613 14.47 -28.88 54.65
N GLY A 614 15.10 -27.98 53.86
CA GLY A 614 16.24 -27.15 54.26
C GLY A 614 16.10 -25.69 53.88
N TYR A 615 17.04 -24.85 54.29
CA TYR A 615 17.30 -23.51 53.79
C TYR A 615 18.64 -23.00 54.29
N LYS A 616 19.22 -21.99 53.63
CA LYS A 616 20.41 -21.29 54.11
C LYS A 616 20.04 -19.87 54.55
N TYR A 617 20.81 -19.34 55.52
CA TYR A 617 20.64 -17.96 55.91
C TYR A 617 21.98 -17.30 56.20
N ILE A 618 22.01 -15.95 56.07
CA ILE A 618 23.17 -15.14 56.42
C ILE A 618 22.73 -13.80 57.00
N SER A 619 23.54 -13.24 57.89
CA SER A 619 23.24 -11.92 58.48
C SER A 619 23.27 -10.81 57.45
N CYS A 620 22.31 -9.92 57.59
CA CYS A 620 22.18 -8.76 56.70
C CYS A 620 23.27 -7.71 56.97
N THR A 621 23.58 -6.93 55.93
CA THR A 621 24.46 -5.75 56.01
C THR A 621 23.74 -4.55 55.38
N ASN A 622 24.02 -3.32 55.84
CA ASN A 622 23.51 -2.07 55.26
C ASN A 622 24.51 -1.39 54.30
N GLY A 623 25.66 -2.02 54.08
CA GLY A 623 26.69 -1.60 53.13
C GLY A 623 26.69 -2.42 51.83
N THR A 624 27.85 -2.46 51.19
CA THR A 624 28.06 -3.34 50.05
C THR A 624 27.76 -4.78 50.40
N PRO A 625 27.02 -5.55 49.61
CA PRO A 625 26.72 -6.93 49.83
C PRO A 625 28.00 -7.76 50.02
N THR A 626 28.04 -8.58 51.07
CA THR A 626 29.16 -9.46 51.38
C THR A 626 28.87 -10.93 51.07
N ALA A 627 27.64 -11.24 50.73
CA ALA A 627 27.20 -12.59 50.41
C ALA A 627 26.09 -12.59 49.38
N THR A 628 26.08 -13.62 48.53
CA THR A 628 25.04 -13.88 47.53
C THR A 628 24.69 -15.35 47.46
N ALA A 629 23.43 -15.64 47.13
CA ALA A 629 23.00 -16.94 46.65
C ALA A 629 22.49 -16.76 45.22
N THR A 630 22.94 -17.61 44.29
CA THR A 630 22.59 -17.55 42.85
C THR A 630 22.02 -18.87 42.41
N TRP A 631 20.81 -18.88 41.92
CA TRP A 631 20.14 -20.03 41.31
C TRP A 631 20.17 -19.93 39.78
N THR A 632 20.81 -20.88 39.14
CA THR A 632 20.95 -20.98 37.68
C THR A 632 20.21 -22.21 37.23
N PRO A 633 19.04 -22.04 36.55
CA PRO A 633 18.28 -23.18 36.06
C PRO A 633 18.94 -23.81 34.83
N THR A 634 18.64 -25.08 34.55
CA THR A 634 18.86 -25.69 33.24
C THR A 634 17.52 -25.78 32.53
N LEU A 635 17.20 -24.75 31.72
CA LEU A 635 15.93 -24.65 31.04
C LEU A 635 15.94 -25.46 29.75
N LEU A 636 14.85 -26.17 29.49
CA LEU A 636 14.69 -27.01 28.31
C LEU A 636 14.19 -26.26 27.07
N ARG A 637 13.72 -25.01 27.24
CA ARG A 637 13.16 -24.16 26.17
C ARG A 637 13.49 -22.70 26.40
N SER A 638 13.64 -21.95 25.32
CA SER A 638 13.50 -20.50 25.34
C SER A 638 12.02 -20.12 25.41
N GLY A 639 11.70 -18.97 26.00
CA GLY A 639 10.33 -18.43 26.11
C GLY A 639 10.12 -17.64 27.37
N LEU A 640 8.87 -17.32 27.66
CA LEU A 640 8.46 -16.58 28.84
C LEU A 640 8.35 -17.49 30.04
N TYR A 641 8.83 -17.01 31.19
CA TYR A 641 8.77 -17.70 32.45
C TYR A 641 8.23 -16.78 33.54
N ASP A 642 7.42 -17.38 34.44
CA ASP A 642 7.17 -16.80 35.75
C ASP A 642 8.21 -17.34 36.72
N VAL A 643 8.84 -16.43 37.45
CA VAL A 643 9.90 -16.77 38.41
C VAL A 643 9.41 -16.48 39.81
N SER A 644 9.52 -17.46 40.72
CA SER A 644 9.10 -17.34 42.12
C SER A 644 10.17 -17.90 43.04
N THR A 645 10.29 -17.32 44.21
CA THR A 645 11.16 -17.83 45.27
C THR A 645 10.35 -18.48 46.40
N TYR A 646 10.91 -19.48 46.99
CA TYR A 646 10.43 -20.10 48.24
C TYR A 646 11.38 -19.71 49.38
N TYR A 647 10.86 -19.39 50.54
CA TYR A 647 11.65 -19.12 51.74
C TYR A 647 10.83 -19.35 53.00
N ARG A 648 11.56 -19.62 54.11
CA ARG A 648 10.95 -19.68 55.42
C ARG A 648 10.76 -18.28 56.00
N GLU A 649 9.52 -17.87 56.20
CA GLU A 649 9.15 -16.60 56.86
C GLU A 649 9.58 -16.54 58.33
N GLY A 650 9.76 -15.33 58.85
CA GLY A 650 10.04 -15.12 60.27
C GLY A 650 10.34 -13.67 60.63
N ALA A 651 10.01 -13.28 61.88
CA ALA A 651 10.19 -11.90 62.33
C ALA A 651 11.64 -11.40 62.33
N ASN A 652 12.62 -12.31 62.31
CA ASN A 652 14.05 -12.01 62.22
C ASN A 652 14.59 -12.03 60.79
N ARG A 653 13.72 -11.88 59.78
CA ARG A 653 14.05 -11.72 58.33
C ARG A 653 13.96 -10.26 57.93
N PRO A 654 14.67 -9.83 56.85
CA PRO A 654 14.48 -8.50 56.27
C PRO A 654 13.09 -8.38 55.61
N ASP A 655 12.54 -7.19 55.65
CA ASP A 655 11.33 -6.82 54.90
C ASP A 655 11.63 -6.28 53.50
N ASP A 656 12.92 -6.26 53.13
CA ASP A 656 13.47 -5.74 51.89
C ASP A 656 14.56 -6.65 51.29
N ALA A 657 14.46 -7.97 51.39
CA ALA A 657 15.43 -8.90 50.79
C ALA A 657 15.58 -8.62 49.28
N HIS A 658 16.81 -8.33 48.84
CA HIS A 658 17.08 -7.87 47.49
C HIS A 658 17.35 -9.03 46.54
N PHE A 659 16.40 -9.31 45.69
CA PHE A 659 16.49 -10.29 44.61
C PHE A 659 16.73 -9.60 43.26
N THR A 660 17.54 -10.21 42.40
CA THR A 660 17.75 -9.82 41.03
C THR A 660 17.46 -11.01 40.12
N VAL A 661 16.52 -10.89 39.20
CA VAL A 661 16.23 -11.87 38.15
C VAL A 661 16.95 -11.42 36.87
N ASN A 662 17.95 -12.18 36.45
CA ASN A 662 18.71 -11.95 35.22
C ASN A 662 18.14 -12.85 34.12
N HIS A 663 17.63 -12.24 33.05
CA HIS A 663 16.97 -12.91 31.95
C HIS A 663 17.45 -12.37 30.59
N ALA A 664 17.04 -12.95 29.47
CA ALA A 664 17.52 -12.58 28.14
C ALA A 664 17.24 -11.11 27.78
N GLY A 665 16.19 -10.51 28.33
CA GLY A 665 15.82 -9.10 28.11
C GLY A 665 16.48 -8.10 29.04
N GLY A 666 17.34 -8.57 30.02
CA GLY A 666 17.99 -7.70 31.00
C GLY A 666 17.87 -8.21 32.43
N SER A 667 17.66 -7.32 33.41
CA SER A 667 17.55 -7.68 34.83
C SER A 667 16.38 -6.98 35.50
N VAL A 668 15.66 -7.70 36.34
CA VAL A 668 14.60 -7.16 37.22
C VAL A 668 15.05 -7.24 38.65
N ASN A 669 15.04 -6.11 39.38
CA ASN A 669 15.33 -6.03 40.81
C ASN A 669 14.02 -6.01 41.60
N VAL A 670 13.91 -6.90 42.59
CA VAL A 670 12.70 -7.07 43.43
C VAL A 670 13.08 -7.10 44.88
N PHE A 671 12.34 -6.37 45.70
CA PHE A 671 12.48 -6.39 47.17
C PHE A 671 11.35 -7.22 47.77
N ILE A 672 11.73 -8.27 48.49
CA ILE A 672 10.79 -9.22 49.08
C ILE A 672 10.80 -9.07 50.61
N ASN A 673 9.61 -8.96 51.21
CA ASN A 673 9.43 -9.00 52.63
C ASN A 673 9.45 -10.46 53.12
N GLN A 674 10.60 -10.94 53.59
CA GLN A 674 10.77 -12.31 54.10
C GLN A 674 10.20 -12.52 55.50
N GLN A 675 9.60 -11.49 56.16
CA GLN A 675 8.92 -11.66 57.44
C GLN A 675 7.55 -12.30 57.32
N VAL A 676 6.95 -12.18 56.13
CA VAL A 676 5.62 -12.68 55.77
C VAL A 676 5.72 -13.41 54.41
N GLY A 677 4.73 -14.21 54.12
CA GLY A 677 4.67 -14.96 52.87
C GLY A 677 4.98 -16.43 53.11
N ARG A 678 4.18 -17.26 52.56
CA ARG A 678 4.32 -18.72 52.64
C ARG A 678 4.25 -19.27 51.25
N TYR A 679 5.04 -20.26 50.93
CA TYR A 679 5.07 -20.91 49.63
C TYR A 679 5.76 -20.05 48.58
N TRP A 680 5.41 -20.23 47.30
CA TRP A 680 6.03 -19.54 46.18
C TRP A 680 5.61 -18.06 46.10
N VAL A 681 6.59 -17.16 46.26
CA VAL A 681 6.40 -15.70 46.19
C VAL A 681 6.94 -15.21 44.82
N PRO A 682 6.14 -14.53 44.01
CA PRO A 682 6.57 -14.08 42.70
C PRO A 682 7.74 -13.08 42.78
N LEU A 683 8.75 -13.28 41.93
CA LEU A 683 9.86 -12.35 41.66
C LEU A 683 9.69 -11.63 40.36
N ALA A 684 9.26 -12.34 39.30
CA ALA A 684 8.99 -11.78 37.99
C ALA A 684 7.93 -12.62 37.26
N THR A 685 7.15 -11.99 36.39
CA THR A 685 6.13 -12.67 35.58
C THR A 685 6.37 -12.38 34.11
N GLY A 686 6.27 -13.41 33.26
CA GLY A 686 6.39 -13.27 31.82
C GLY A 686 7.75 -12.73 31.37
N VAL A 687 8.85 -13.08 32.02
CA VAL A 687 10.20 -12.62 31.62
C VAL A 687 10.88 -13.64 30.68
N PRO A 688 11.59 -13.20 29.64
CA PRO A 688 12.18 -14.09 28.65
C PRO A 688 13.45 -14.76 29.15
N PHE A 689 13.52 -16.08 29.01
CA PHE A 689 14.73 -16.85 29.23
C PHE A 689 15.11 -17.68 28.02
N GLU A 690 16.41 -17.83 27.79
CA GLU A 690 16.91 -18.72 26.75
C GLU A 690 17.05 -20.16 27.29
N MET A 691 16.95 -21.13 26.39
CA MET A 691 17.25 -22.53 26.67
C MET A 691 18.69 -22.67 27.20
N GLY A 692 18.90 -23.53 28.20
CA GLY A 692 20.21 -23.76 28.84
C GLY A 692 20.32 -23.00 30.13
N THR A 693 21.49 -22.44 30.44
CA THR A 693 21.88 -21.90 31.73
C THR A 693 22.26 -20.41 31.72
N SER A 694 21.82 -19.66 30.72
CA SER A 694 22.23 -18.25 30.52
C SER A 694 21.59 -17.27 31.50
N GLY A 695 20.43 -17.61 32.10
CA GLY A 695 19.73 -16.78 33.06
C GLY A 695 19.90 -17.28 34.50
N ASN A 696 19.68 -16.42 35.50
CA ASN A 696 19.75 -16.78 36.91
C ASN A 696 18.96 -15.83 37.80
N VAL A 697 18.78 -16.24 39.06
CA VAL A 697 18.25 -15.39 40.12
C VAL A 697 19.31 -15.23 41.20
N VAL A 698 19.51 -14.03 41.70
CA VAL A 698 20.49 -13.72 42.75
C VAL A 698 19.76 -13.06 43.90
N VAL A 699 19.99 -13.53 45.12
CA VAL A 699 19.69 -12.77 46.35
C VAL A 699 20.99 -12.34 47.01
N ASN A 700 21.05 -11.14 47.53
CA ASN A 700 22.18 -10.67 48.31
C ASN A 700 21.76 -10.34 49.77
N ASN A 701 22.75 -10.16 50.65
CA ASN A 701 22.49 -9.90 52.06
C ASN A 701 22.39 -8.40 52.40
N GLN A 702 22.20 -7.53 51.43
CA GLN A 702 21.98 -6.11 51.69
C GLN A 702 20.55 -5.85 52.15
N THR A 703 20.40 -4.96 53.14
CA THR A 703 19.11 -4.41 53.59
C THR A 703 19.26 -2.93 53.92
N ALA A 704 18.23 -2.15 53.68
CA ALA A 704 18.16 -0.73 54.08
C ALA A 704 17.74 -0.59 55.57
N ASN A 705 17.27 -1.67 56.16
CA ASN A 705 16.62 -1.66 57.47
C ASN A 705 17.55 -2.16 58.62
N THR A 706 17.05 -2.94 59.55
CA THR A 706 17.73 -3.32 60.79
C THR A 706 18.78 -4.41 60.57
N LEU A 707 20.02 -4.19 60.97
CA LEU A 707 21.17 -5.11 60.82
C LEU A 707 21.05 -6.46 61.56
N SER A 708 20.14 -6.61 62.53
CA SER A 708 19.93 -7.87 63.26
C SER A 708 19.05 -8.89 62.57
N LYS A 709 18.91 -8.79 61.29
CA LYS A 709 18.09 -9.64 60.41
C LYS A 709 18.97 -10.63 59.63
N ASN A 710 18.34 -11.69 59.15
CA ASN A 710 19.00 -12.72 58.33
C ASN A 710 18.21 -12.94 57.04
N VAL A 711 18.85 -12.74 55.90
CA VAL A 711 18.26 -13.08 54.60
C VAL A 711 18.26 -14.61 54.42
N ILE A 712 17.18 -15.12 53.85
CA ILE A 712 17.02 -16.54 53.55
C ILE A 712 17.29 -16.80 52.07
N ALA A 713 18.04 -17.86 51.78
CA ALA A 713 18.16 -18.52 50.51
C ALA A 713 17.61 -19.94 50.64
N ASP A 714 16.67 -20.30 49.77
CA ASP A 714 15.98 -21.58 49.75
C ASP A 714 15.82 -22.00 48.28
N ALA A 715 14.64 -22.09 47.73
CA ALA A 715 14.43 -22.51 46.33
C ALA A 715 13.92 -21.39 45.41
N VAL A 716 14.24 -21.52 44.12
CA VAL A 716 13.67 -20.68 43.04
C VAL A 716 13.03 -21.59 41.99
N LYS A 717 11.78 -21.26 41.64
CA LYS A 717 11.00 -21.95 40.60
C LYS A 717 10.92 -21.08 39.34
N PHE A 718 11.14 -21.71 38.20
CA PHE A 718 10.97 -21.17 36.84
C PHE A 718 9.83 -21.94 36.18
N GLU A 719 8.68 -21.30 36.02
CA GLU A 719 7.47 -21.86 35.43
C GLU A 719 7.29 -21.36 34.00
N TYR A 720 7.34 -22.25 33.01
CA TYR A 720 7.22 -21.91 31.62
C TYR A 720 5.81 -21.44 31.27
N LYS A 721 5.69 -20.30 30.59
CA LYS A 721 4.43 -19.68 30.16
C LYS A 721 4.24 -19.67 28.64
N GLY A 722 5.23 -20.11 27.87
CA GLY A 722 5.20 -20.10 26.43
C GLY A 722 5.73 -18.82 25.84
N ASP A 723 5.93 -18.82 24.52
CA ASP A 723 6.15 -17.65 23.73
C ASP A 723 4.85 -17.36 22.97
N ILE A 724 4.31 -16.16 23.12
CA ILE A 724 3.04 -15.73 22.54
C ILE A 724 3.21 -14.60 21.51
N THR A 725 4.45 -14.15 21.28
CA THR A 725 4.73 -13.03 20.38
C THR A 725 5.44 -13.52 19.12
N PRO A 726 4.91 -13.21 17.93
CA PRO A 726 5.60 -13.51 16.68
C PRO A 726 6.87 -12.66 16.52
N PRO A 727 7.89 -13.17 15.80
CA PRO A 727 9.05 -12.38 15.42
C PRO A 727 8.65 -11.15 14.58
N VAL A 728 9.55 -10.17 14.48
CA VAL A 728 9.37 -8.97 13.66
C VAL A 728 10.46 -8.92 12.59
N MET A 729 10.05 -8.75 11.33
CA MET A 729 10.97 -8.48 10.22
C MET A 729 11.40 -7.02 10.23
N SER A 730 12.71 -6.76 10.09
CA SER A 730 13.28 -5.41 10.08
C SER A 730 13.63 -4.93 8.67
N SER A 731 14.06 -5.82 7.79
CA SER A 731 14.40 -5.47 6.39
C SER A 731 14.33 -6.66 5.46
N VAL A 732 14.01 -6.38 4.20
CA VAL A 732 14.24 -7.26 3.03
C VAL A 732 14.76 -6.38 1.92
N THR A 733 15.96 -6.67 1.42
CA THR A 733 16.63 -5.90 0.36
C THR A 733 17.00 -6.80 -0.80
N ASP A 734 16.87 -6.29 -2.01
CA ASP A 734 17.16 -6.99 -3.26
C ASP A 734 17.98 -6.10 -4.21
N ASP A 735 18.32 -6.66 -5.35
CA ASP A 735 18.88 -5.91 -6.46
C ASP A 735 17.76 -5.26 -7.28
N GLN A 736 17.90 -3.99 -7.65
CA GLN A 736 16.90 -3.28 -8.46
C GLN A 736 16.65 -3.96 -9.82
N TYR A 737 17.70 -4.55 -10.41
CA TYR A 737 17.67 -5.22 -11.71
C TYR A 737 18.44 -6.54 -11.70
N THR A 738 18.00 -7.48 -12.53
CA THR A 738 18.74 -8.70 -12.89
C THR A 738 18.56 -9.02 -14.37
N THR A 739 19.49 -9.80 -14.94
CA THR A 739 19.31 -10.45 -16.25
C THR A 739 19.01 -11.94 -16.09
N SER A 740 19.05 -12.46 -14.87
CA SER A 740 18.71 -13.87 -14.61
C SER A 740 17.22 -14.08 -14.74
N THR A 741 16.84 -15.13 -15.48
CA THR A 741 15.45 -15.58 -15.60
C THR A 741 15.14 -16.77 -14.68
N THR A 742 16.10 -17.20 -13.85
CA THR A 742 15.98 -18.41 -13.03
C THR A 742 16.36 -18.22 -11.58
N THR A 743 16.96 -17.06 -11.21
CA THR A 743 17.47 -16.84 -9.86
C THR A 743 17.35 -15.36 -9.49
N LEU A 744 16.92 -15.08 -8.26
CA LEU A 744 16.93 -13.75 -7.63
C LEU A 744 17.74 -13.81 -6.33
N HIS A 745 18.44 -12.72 -6.01
CA HIS A 745 19.16 -12.57 -4.74
C HIS A 745 18.44 -11.61 -3.81
N ALA A 746 18.38 -11.93 -2.51
CA ALA A 746 17.92 -11.01 -1.47
C ALA A 746 18.65 -11.25 -0.15
N SER A 747 18.65 -10.21 0.69
CA SER A 747 19.10 -10.29 2.08
C SER A 747 18.02 -9.70 3.00
N TRP A 748 17.98 -10.16 4.25
CA TRP A 748 16.95 -9.82 5.20
C TRP A 748 17.44 -9.85 6.64
N SER A 749 16.65 -9.23 7.52
CA SER A 749 16.84 -9.29 8.97
C SER A 749 15.51 -9.32 9.70
N GLY A 750 15.49 -9.97 10.84
CA GLY A 750 14.33 -10.02 11.73
C GLY A 750 14.79 -10.34 13.14
N THR A 751 13.97 -10.01 14.13
CA THR A 751 14.26 -10.22 15.56
C THR A 751 13.06 -10.79 16.28
N ASP A 752 13.33 -11.48 17.36
CA ASP A 752 12.35 -11.96 18.33
C ASP A 752 12.98 -11.84 19.71
N ALA A 753 12.28 -11.15 20.61
CA ALA A 753 12.86 -10.78 21.92
C ALA A 753 12.75 -11.92 22.95
N GLU A 754 11.73 -12.77 22.80
CA GLU A 754 11.36 -13.78 23.79
C GLU A 754 12.04 -15.11 23.54
N SER A 755 11.99 -15.62 22.32
CA SER A 755 12.48 -16.95 21.99
C SER A 755 13.53 -16.98 20.88
N GLY A 756 13.85 -15.83 20.31
CA GLY A 756 14.82 -15.67 19.24
C GLY A 756 14.35 -16.21 17.89
N VAL A 757 14.90 -15.66 16.80
CA VAL A 757 14.62 -16.14 15.42
C VAL A 757 15.41 -17.43 15.16
N THR A 758 14.72 -18.50 14.85
CA THR A 758 15.30 -19.82 14.54
C THR A 758 15.37 -20.11 13.04
N GLY A 759 14.69 -19.30 12.21
CA GLY A 759 14.74 -19.48 10.77
C GLY A 759 14.00 -18.40 10.01
N PHE A 760 14.18 -18.42 8.68
CA PHE A 760 13.47 -17.53 7.76
C PHE A 760 12.83 -18.37 6.66
N ARG A 761 11.74 -17.85 6.12
CA ARG A 761 11.09 -18.38 4.92
C ARG A 761 10.94 -17.30 3.89
N CYS A 762 11.19 -17.63 2.64
CA CYS A 762 11.09 -16.70 1.53
C CYS A 762 10.15 -17.21 0.45
N ALA A 763 9.52 -16.28 -0.25
CA ALA A 763 8.66 -16.51 -1.41
C ALA A 763 8.96 -15.48 -2.49
N VAL A 764 8.58 -15.77 -3.74
CA VAL A 764 8.71 -14.84 -4.86
C VAL A 764 7.35 -14.67 -5.52
N GLY A 765 6.96 -13.41 -5.73
CA GLY A 765 5.69 -13.09 -6.35
C GLY A 765 5.78 -11.96 -7.38
N THR A 766 4.72 -11.80 -8.17
CA THR A 766 4.56 -10.69 -9.11
C THR A 766 4.08 -9.40 -8.43
N GLN A 767 3.66 -9.50 -7.18
CA GLN A 767 3.29 -8.39 -6.30
C GLN A 767 3.92 -8.60 -4.92
N PRO A 768 4.08 -7.54 -4.10
CA PRO A 768 4.52 -7.69 -2.72
C PRO A 768 3.63 -8.68 -1.95
N MET A 769 4.25 -9.52 -1.11
CA MET A 769 3.61 -10.55 -0.28
C MET A 769 2.94 -11.70 -1.04
N MET A 770 2.96 -11.70 -2.37
CA MET A 770 2.51 -12.84 -3.18
C MET A 770 3.60 -13.91 -3.30
N ALA A 771 3.16 -15.15 -3.53
CA ALA A 771 4.00 -16.34 -3.68
C ALA A 771 3.65 -17.10 -4.97
N ASP A 772 3.20 -16.37 -6.00
CA ASP A 772 2.68 -16.90 -7.26
C ASP A 772 3.76 -17.35 -8.25
N VAL A 773 5.04 -16.98 -7.98
CA VAL A 773 6.20 -17.39 -8.78
C VAL A 773 6.98 -18.51 -8.10
N LYS A 774 7.22 -18.36 -6.80
CA LYS A 774 7.78 -19.40 -5.95
C LYS A 774 7.07 -19.38 -4.60
N PRO A 775 6.51 -20.50 -4.17
CA PRO A 775 5.85 -20.59 -2.88
C PRO A 775 6.83 -20.41 -1.73
N TRP A 776 6.29 -20.19 -0.52
CA TRP A 776 7.07 -20.05 0.69
C TRP A 776 7.99 -21.25 0.93
N THR A 777 9.29 -21.05 0.85
CA THR A 777 10.33 -22.04 1.07
C THR A 777 11.17 -21.70 2.27
N ASP A 778 11.66 -22.72 2.96
CA ASP A 778 12.57 -22.54 4.09
C ASP A 778 13.92 -22.00 3.56
N ALA A 779 14.41 -20.95 4.19
CA ALA A 779 15.71 -20.36 3.96
C ALA A 779 16.70 -20.66 5.10
N GLY A 780 16.30 -21.46 6.10
CA GLY A 780 17.09 -21.77 7.26
C GLY A 780 17.40 -20.54 8.10
N THR A 781 18.53 -20.52 8.76
CA THR A 781 19.01 -19.38 9.58
C THR A 781 19.76 -18.32 8.77
N ALA A 782 19.93 -18.51 7.49
CA ALA A 782 20.66 -17.58 6.64
C ALA A 782 19.91 -16.24 6.51
N THR A 783 20.65 -15.13 6.56
CA THR A 783 20.11 -13.77 6.40
C THR A 783 20.22 -13.26 4.96
N SER A 784 20.59 -14.13 4.01
CA SER A 784 20.56 -13.88 2.57
C SER A 784 20.53 -15.19 1.81
N ALA A 785 19.96 -15.18 0.62
CA ALA A 785 19.96 -16.34 -0.27
C ALA A 785 19.85 -15.97 -1.75
N ASP A 786 20.40 -16.86 -2.59
CA ASP A 786 20.09 -16.92 -4.01
C ASP A 786 18.90 -17.85 -4.23
N ILE A 787 17.76 -17.27 -4.54
CA ILE A 787 16.49 -17.97 -4.70
C ILE A 787 16.40 -18.48 -6.13
N GLY A 788 16.71 -19.75 -6.31
CA GLY A 788 16.73 -20.41 -7.64
C GLY A 788 15.45 -21.18 -7.97
N GLY A 789 15.48 -21.82 -9.15
CA GLY A 789 14.32 -22.62 -9.65
C GLY A 789 13.14 -21.77 -10.10
N LEU A 790 13.40 -20.50 -10.50
CA LEU A 790 12.38 -19.58 -10.97
C LEU A 790 12.17 -19.67 -12.49
N SER A 791 11.03 -19.20 -12.96
CA SER A 791 10.75 -18.96 -14.38
C SER A 791 10.27 -17.52 -14.53
N LEU A 792 11.22 -16.62 -14.79
CA LEU A 792 10.99 -15.20 -14.78
C LEU A 792 10.86 -14.65 -16.21
N ALA A 793 9.90 -13.78 -16.43
CA ALA A 793 9.70 -13.10 -17.71
C ALA A 793 10.53 -11.81 -17.79
N VAL A 794 11.20 -11.61 -18.92
CA VAL A 794 11.89 -10.35 -19.21
C VAL A 794 10.88 -9.20 -19.26
N GLY A 795 11.22 -8.08 -18.65
CA GLY A 795 10.36 -6.90 -18.56
C GLY A 795 9.47 -6.86 -17.32
N GLN A 796 9.33 -7.99 -16.61
CA GLN A 796 8.49 -8.10 -15.43
C GLN A 796 9.29 -7.79 -14.16
N LYS A 797 8.62 -7.17 -13.17
CA LYS A 797 9.13 -6.94 -11.83
C LYS A 797 8.64 -8.02 -10.88
N TYR A 798 9.52 -8.52 -10.02
CA TYR A 798 9.26 -9.56 -9.04
C TYR A 798 9.67 -9.10 -7.64
N TYR A 799 8.95 -9.55 -6.64
CA TYR A 799 9.16 -9.20 -5.25
C TYR A 799 9.55 -10.44 -4.44
N ILE A 800 10.55 -10.28 -3.59
CA ILE A 800 10.94 -11.32 -2.64
C ILE A 800 10.31 -10.97 -1.30
N SER A 801 9.47 -11.85 -0.78
CA SER A 801 8.83 -11.71 0.51
C SER A 801 9.48 -12.67 1.50
N VAL A 802 9.75 -12.19 2.72
CA VAL A 802 10.41 -12.98 3.76
C VAL A 802 9.65 -12.84 5.08
N ARG A 803 9.57 -13.94 5.82
CA ARG A 803 9.08 -13.96 7.20
C ARG A 803 10.06 -14.72 8.09
N ALA A 804 10.18 -14.28 9.32
CA ALA A 804 10.96 -14.96 10.36
C ALA A 804 10.11 -15.97 11.12
N VAL A 805 10.77 -16.99 11.66
CA VAL A 805 10.18 -18.03 12.52
C VAL A 805 10.98 -18.04 13.82
N ASN A 806 10.31 -18.04 14.97
CA ASN A 806 10.95 -18.17 16.29
C ASN A 806 11.01 -19.61 16.80
N SER A 807 11.58 -19.84 17.98
CA SER A 807 11.70 -21.20 18.54
C SER A 807 10.35 -21.77 19.00
N ALA A 808 9.33 -20.94 19.20
CA ALA A 808 7.97 -21.39 19.48
C ALA A 808 7.19 -21.75 18.20
N GLY A 809 7.78 -21.58 17.02
CA GLY A 809 7.13 -21.81 15.73
C GLY A 809 6.23 -20.67 15.27
N LEU A 810 6.18 -19.54 16.01
CA LEU A 810 5.42 -18.36 15.58
C LEU A 810 6.12 -17.71 14.40
N THR A 811 5.34 -17.18 13.45
CA THR A 811 5.87 -16.53 12.24
C THR A 811 5.54 -15.05 12.24
N SER A 812 6.50 -14.23 11.81
CA SER A 812 6.29 -12.80 11.59
C SER A 812 5.27 -12.54 10.47
N ASN A 813 4.70 -11.34 10.46
CA ASN A 813 4.16 -10.80 9.23
C ASN A 813 5.25 -10.77 8.16
N PRO A 814 4.93 -11.10 6.90
CA PRO A 814 5.90 -11.04 5.82
C PRO A 814 6.29 -9.60 5.51
N LEU A 815 7.55 -9.40 5.16
CA LEU A 815 8.07 -8.14 4.62
C LEU A 815 8.58 -8.40 3.20
N SER A 816 8.28 -7.51 2.27
CA SER A 816 8.68 -7.63 0.88
C SER A 816 9.80 -6.66 0.53
N SER A 817 10.63 -7.06 -0.41
CA SER A 817 11.66 -6.23 -1.03
C SER A 817 11.03 -5.11 -1.89
N ALA A 818 11.87 -4.16 -2.34
CA ALA A 818 11.46 -3.12 -3.29
C ALA A 818 11.15 -3.65 -4.71
N GLY A 819 11.60 -4.87 -4.99
CA GLY A 819 11.35 -5.65 -6.20
C GLY A 819 12.41 -5.51 -7.28
N VAL A 820 12.72 -6.65 -7.90
CA VAL A 820 13.74 -6.83 -8.94
C VAL A 820 13.09 -6.86 -10.31
N THR A 821 13.52 -5.99 -11.22
CA THR A 821 13.06 -6.02 -12.61
C THR A 821 13.99 -6.89 -13.46
N VAL A 822 13.43 -7.83 -14.20
CA VAL A 822 14.20 -8.68 -15.13
C VAL A 822 14.48 -7.89 -16.40
N ALA A 823 15.70 -7.41 -16.56
CA ALA A 823 16.12 -6.64 -17.72
C ALA A 823 16.56 -7.55 -18.87
N GLN A 824 16.22 -7.16 -20.09
CA GLN A 824 16.69 -7.83 -21.29
C GLN A 824 18.18 -7.58 -21.45
N ALA A 825 19.00 -8.64 -21.42
CA ALA A 825 20.40 -8.53 -21.79
C ALA A 825 20.51 -8.23 -23.28
N VAL A 826 21.16 -7.13 -23.64
CA VAL A 826 21.36 -6.72 -25.04
C VAL A 826 22.85 -6.72 -25.39
N ALA A 827 23.15 -7.18 -26.57
CA ALA A 827 24.52 -7.41 -27.00
C ALA A 827 25.29 -6.10 -27.25
N SER A 828 24.59 -5.00 -27.53
CA SER A 828 25.21 -3.72 -27.91
C SER A 828 24.25 -2.55 -27.65
N VAL A 829 24.77 -1.35 -27.65
CA VAL A 829 23.99 -0.10 -27.64
C VAL A 829 23.12 -0.01 -28.90
N SER A 830 23.60 -0.48 -30.04
CA SER A 830 22.86 -0.55 -31.27
C SER A 830 21.62 -1.41 -31.13
N ALA A 831 21.74 -2.61 -30.57
CA ALA A 831 20.60 -3.50 -30.35
C ALA A 831 19.58 -2.92 -29.36
N ALA A 832 20.02 -2.22 -28.31
CA ALA A 832 19.14 -1.56 -27.37
C ALA A 832 18.31 -0.43 -28.03
N ARG A 833 18.89 0.29 -28.98
CA ARG A 833 18.22 1.40 -29.67
C ARG A 833 17.06 0.96 -30.57
N GLU A 834 17.00 -0.29 -30.96
CA GLU A 834 15.94 -0.86 -31.80
C GLU A 834 14.70 -1.27 -31.00
N LEU A 835 14.84 -1.40 -29.68
CA LEU A 835 13.76 -1.79 -28.79
C LEU A 835 12.83 -0.59 -28.50
N THR A 836 11.62 -0.86 -28.05
CA THR A 836 10.62 0.18 -27.73
C THR A 836 10.89 0.85 -26.40
N ASP A 837 10.38 2.09 -26.21
CA ASP A 837 10.40 2.77 -24.91
C ASP A 837 9.64 1.96 -23.86
N GLY A 838 10.04 2.09 -22.61
CA GLY A 838 9.50 1.35 -21.48
C GLY A 838 10.10 -0.02 -21.24
N GLN A 839 10.98 -0.53 -22.13
CA GLN A 839 11.63 -1.82 -21.93
C GLN A 839 12.85 -1.70 -21.01
N PRO A 840 12.95 -2.52 -19.94
CA PRO A 840 14.14 -2.59 -19.13
C PRO A 840 15.22 -3.43 -19.83
N VAL A 841 16.41 -2.87 -19.95
CA VAL A 841 17.55 -3.50 -20.62
C VAL A 841 18.81 -3.48 -19.75
N CYS A 842 19.73 -4.38 -20.06
CA CYS A 842 21.07 -4.42 -19.52
C CYS A 842 22.09 -4.35 -20.65
N LEU A 843 22.88 -3.28 -20.67
CA LEU A 843 24.09 -3.16 -21.48
C LEU A 843 25.27 -3.70 -20.67
N ALA A 844 25.92 -4.79 -21.14
CA ALA A 844 26.90 -5.51 -20.34
C ALA A 844 28.24 -4.76 -20.15
N ALA A 845 28.75 -4.12 -21.21
CA ALA A 845 30.07 -3.47 -21.16
C ALA A 845 30.26 -2.36 -22.21
N PRO A 846 29.30 -1.44 -22.42
CA PRO A 846 29.55 -0.29 -23.29
C PRO A 846 30.67 0.60 -22.71
N VAL A 847 31.32 1.38 -23.55
CA VAL A 847 32.42 2.26 -23.14
C VAL A 847 31.87 3.65 -22.83
N VAL A 848 32.24 4.21 -21.70
CA VAL A 848 31.87 5.57 -21.29
C VAL A 848 32.68 6.59 -22.08
N THR A 849 31.99 7.42 -22.87
CA THR A 849 32.64 8.42 -23.76
C THR A 849 32.55 9.85 -23.25
N ALA A 850 31.55 10.15 -22.42
CA ALA A 850 31.40 11.45 -21.76
C ALA A 850 30.72 11.31 -20.43
N LYS A 851 31.01 12.19 -19.46
CA LYS A 851 30.35 12.33 -18.19
C LYS A 851 30.01 13.79 -17.90
N PHE A 852 28.75 14.06 -17.56
CA PHE A 852 28.24 15.37 -17.17
C PHE A 852 27.65 15.29 -15.73
N ALA A 853 27.13 16.39 -15.23
CA ALA A 853 26.65 16.45 -13.83
C ALA A 853 25.52 15.47 -13.50
N SER A 854 24.56 15.30 -14.41
CA SER A 854 23.36 14.46 -14.19
C SER A 854 23.25 13.26 -15.11
N MET A 855 24.19 13.11 -16.06
CA MET A 855 24.13 12.08 -17.09
C MET A 855 25.53 11.73 -17.61
N PHE A 856 25.63 10.58 -18.27
CA PHE A 856 26.81 10.23 -19.04
C PHE A 856 26.40 9.56 -20.37
N TYR A 857 27.34 9.37 -21.25
CA TYR A 857 27.13 8.71 -22.54
C TYR A 857 28.01 7.48 -22.66
N VAL A 858 27.41 6.47 -23.28
CA VAL A 858 28.10 5.21 -23.57
C VAL A 858 28.05 4.90 -25.07
N GLU A 859 29.07 4.24 -25.56
CA GLU A 859 29.14 3.78 -26.96
C GLU A 859 29.55 2.31 -27.05
N ASP A 860 29.14 1.68 -28.15
CA ASP A 860 29.70 0.39 -28.55
C ASP A 860 31.21 0.57 -28.89
N ALA A 861 32.03 -0.36 -28.49
CA ALA A 861 33.50 -0.29 -28.74
C ALA A 861 33.86 -0.16 -30.24
N ASN A 862 32.98 -0.63 -31.14
CA ASN A 862 33.10 -0.49 -32.60
C ASN A 862 32.59 0.87 -33.13
N ARG A 863 32.07 1.73 -32.25
CA ARG A 863 31.54 3.08 -32.55
C ARG A 863 30.35 3.11 -33.51
N VAL A 864 29.56 2.05 -33.58
CA VAL A 864 28.38 1.99 -34.43
C VAL A 864 27.21 2.78 -33.82
N SER A 865 27.11 2.75 -32.51
CA SER A 865 25.99 3.39 -31.78
C SER A 865 26.39 3.92 -30.44
N GLY A 866 25.77 5.02 -30.02
CA GLY A 866 25.89 5.62 -28.70
C GLY A 866 24.54 5.89 -28.06
N MET A 867 24.53 6.02 -26.75
CA MET A 867 23.30 6.27 -25.99
C MET A 867 23.57 7.12 -24.75
N ARG A 868 22.63 7.97 -24.42
CA ARG A 868 22.59 8.72 -23.19
C ARG A 868 22.17 7.80 -22.03
N VAL A 869 22.71 8.04 -20.85
CA VAL A 869 22.33 7.37 -19.59
C VAL A 869 22.05 8.46 -18.55
N ASP A 870 20.83 8.57 -18.12
CA ASP A 870 20.41 9.54 -17.11
C ASP A 870 20.70 8.99 -15.71
N SER A 871 21.96 9.18 -15.30
CA SER A 871 22.46 8.73 -14.00
C SER A 871 23.69 9.53 -13.60
N THR A 872 23.82 9.77 -12.30
CA THR A 872 25.04 10.34 -11.68
C THR A 872 26.08 9.27 -11.33
N GLY A 873 25.91 8.04 -11.82
CA GLY A 873 26.72 6.88 -11.48
C GLY A 873 28.24 7.15 -11.49
N ASN A 874 28.98 6.51 -10.58
CA ASN A 874 30.43 6.70 -10.45
C ASN A 874 31.20 5.97 -11.56
N VAL A 875 31.15 6.52 -12.77
CA VAL A 875 31.85 5.99 -13.94
C VAL A 875 33.02 6.91 -14.35
N ALA A 876 34.04 6.35 -14.97
CA ALA A 876 35.16 7.10 -15.55
C ALA A 876 35.06 7.08 -17.09
N VAL A 877 35.39 8.20 -17.74
CA VAL A 877 35.47 8.26 -19.21
C VAL A 877 36.63 7.35 -19.65
N GLY A 878 36.43 6.51 -20.64
CA GLY A 878 37.35 5.48 -21.11
C GLY A 878 37.34 4.19 -20.31
N SER A 879 36.36 3.98 -19.44
CA SER A 879 36.07 2.68 -18.80
C SER A 879 34.80 2.03 -19.39
N THR A 880 34.69 0.75 -19.22
CA THR A 880 33.42 0.06 -19.45
C THR A 880 32.46 0.29 -18.25
N ALA A 881 31.20 0.06 -18.46
CA ALA A 881 30.20 0.02 -17.38
C ALA A 881 29.13 -1.02 -17.72
N GLN A 882 28.63 -1.74 -16.73
CA GLN A 882 27.37 -2.44 -16.90
C GLN A 882 26.24 -1.48 -16.52
N VAL A 883 25.27 -1.30 -17.41
CA VAL A 883 24.20 -0.34 -17.23
C VAL A 883 22.85 -1.04 -17.37
N PHE A 884 22.12 -1.09 -16.29
CA PHE A 884 20.71 -1.43 -16.29
C PHE A 884 19.89 -0.13 -16.35
N GLY A 885 18.75 -0.16 -17.01
CA GLY A 885 17.83 0.95 -17.04
C GLY A 885 16.64 0.70 -17.96
N VAL A 886 15.68 1.59 -17.92
CA VAL A 886 14.50 1.55 -18.78
C VAL A 886 14.74 2.46 -19.99
N LEU A 887 14.48 1.91 -21.17
CA LEU A 887 14.57 2.68 -22.42
C LEU A 887 13.53 3.79 -22.47
N SER A 888 13.94 4.95 -22.88
CA SER A 888 13.12 6.13 -23.06
C SER A 888 13.64 6.99 -24.20
N THR A 889 12.81 7.90 -24.70
CA THR A 889 13.19 8.89 -25.70
C THR A 889 12.91 10.28 -25.15
N ILE A 890 13.98 11.02 -24.83
CA ILE A 890 13.87 12.38 -24.28
C ILE A 890 13.60 13.35 -25.45
N ASP A 891 12.71 14.29 -25.22
CA ASP A 891 12.34 15.35 -26.19
C ASP A 891 11.94 14.82 -27.57
N GLY A 892 11.46 13.57 -27.64
CA GLY A 892 11.12 12.91 -28.89
C GLY A 892 12.27 12.70 -29.85
N CYS A 893 13.53 12.86 -29.41
CA CYS A 893 14.68 12.84 -30.31
C CYS A 893 15.90 12.06 -29.80
N GLU A 894 16.17 12.02 -28.52
CA GLU A 894 17.39 11.37 -27.99
C GLU A 894 17.05 10.12 -27.19
N ARG A 895 17.58 9.00 -27.63
CA ARG A 895 17.43 7.72 -26.96
C ARG A 895 18.25 7.70 -25.67
N THR A 896 17.63 7.32 -24.57
CA THR A 896 18.26 7.31 -23.25
C THR A 896 17.88 6.09 -22.43
N LEU A 897 18.66 5.80 -21.40
CA LEU A 897 18.28 4.95 -20.28
C LEU A 897 17.94 5.83 -19.08
N VAL A 898 16.80 5.57 -18.47
CA VAL A 898 16.32 6.18 -17.22
C VAL A 898 16.19 5.13 -16.14
N ASP A 899 16.02 5.52 -14.88
CA ASP A 899 15.92 4.63 -13.72
C ASP A 899 17.10 3.63 -13.66
N CYS A 900 18.30 4.14 -13.74
CA CYS A 900 19.48 3.35 -14.00
C CYS A 900 20.17 2.81 -12.74
N ARG A 901 20.53 1.51 -12.76
CA ARG A 901 21.56 0.93 -11.91
C ARG A 901 22.85 0.79 -12.73
N VAL A 902 23.93 1.36 -12.23
CA VAL A 902 25.23 1.39 -12.94
C VAL A 902 26.29 0.68 -12.11
N ILE A 903 26.95 -0.31 -12.70
CA ILE A 903 28.09 -1.01 -12.11
C ILE A 903 29.33 -0.61 -12.90
N PRO A 904 30.30 0.11 -12.31
CA PRO A 904 31.50 0.54 -12.98
C PRO A 904 32.36 -0.67 -13.39
N GLY A 905 32.86 -0.66 -14.60
CA GLY A 905 33.80 -1.65 -15.12
C GLY A 905 35.26 -1.15 -15.10
N SER A 906 36.13 -1.86 -15.80
CA SER A 906 37.53 -1.56 -15.87
C SER A 906 37.87 -0.55 -16.98
N ALA A 907 39.03 0.09 -16.86
CA ALA A 907 39.57 0.94 -17.91
C ALA A 907 39.83 0.15 -19.21
N THR A 908 39.47 0.75 -20.32
CA THR A 908 39.67 0.18 -21.66
C THR A 908 40.33 1.19 -22.61
N THR A 909 40.57 0.81 -23.85
CA THR A 909 41.06 1.76 -24.87
C THR A 909 40.00 2.84 -25.11
N PRO A 910 40.30 4.12 -24.87
CA PRO A 910 39.36 5.21 -25.07
C PRO A 910 38.86 5.27 -26.51
N ILE A 911 37.55 5.47 -26.67
CA ILE A 911 36.95 5.64 -28.00
C ILE A 911 37.51 6.95 -28.62
N ARG A 912 38.01 6.86 -29.85
CA ARG A 912 38.42 8.05 -30.61
C ARG A 912 37.20 8.70 -31.24
N PRO A 913 37.15 10.07 -31.27
CA PRO A 913 36.03 10.77 -31.87
C PRO A 913 35.93 10.46 -33.38
N PHE A 914 34.75 10.38 -33.90
CA PHE A 914 34.45 10.21 -35.31
C PHE A 914 34.39 11.58 -35.99
N ALA A 915 35.18 11.84 -37.06
CA ALA A 915 35.14 13.11 -37.79
C ALA A 915 33.82 13.21 -38.59
N ILE A 916 33.09 14.32 -38.43
CA ILE A 916 31.75 14.48 -39.01
C ILE A 916 31.55 15.93 -39.49
N GLY A 917 30.89 16.12 -40.61
CA GLY A 917 30.52 17.43 -41.13
C GLY A 917 29.21 17.95 -40.54
N GLY A 918 29.01 19.27 -40.61
CA GLY A 918 27.83 19.96 -40.05
C GLY A 918 26.49 19.43 -40.57
N ARG A 919 26.39 19.09 -41.86
CA ARG A 919 25.19 18.47 -42.42
C ARG A 919 24.81 17.14 -41.77
N SER A 920 25.80 16.30 -41.53
CA SER A 920 25.58 15.00 -40.88
C SER A 920 25.18 15.18 -39.43
N LEU A 921 25.78 16.11 -38.69
CA LEU A 921 25.33 16.52 -37.37
C LEU A 921 23.91 17.09 -37.41
N GLY A 922 23.53 17.80 -38.48
CA GLY A 922 22.18 18.31 -38.71
C GLY A 922 21.13 17.23 -39.00
N GLY A 923 21.49 15.94 -38.99
CA GLY A 923 20.52 14.83 -39.15
C GLY A 923 20.43 14.27 -40.58
N THR A 924 21.29 14.71 -41.51
CA THR A 924 21.32 14.15 -42.86
C THR A 924 22.24 12.93 -42.86
N GLY A 925 21.77 11.78 -43.28
CA GLY A 925 22.53 10.53 -43.36
C GLY A 925 22.35 9.60 -42.14
N LEU A 926 23.41 8.88 -41.72
CA LEU A 926 23.35 7.93 -40.61
C LEU A 926 23.06 8.62 -39.27
N ASN A 927 22.25 7.95 -38.43
CA ASN A 927 21.95 8.45 -37.09
C ASN A 927 23.22 8.41 -36.22
N ASN A 928 23.75 9.58 -35.89
CA ASN A 928 24.97 9.76 -35.11
C ASN A 928 24.69 10.20 -33.66
N LEU A 929 23.44 10.28 -33.21
CA LEU A 929 23.11 10.66 -31.86
C LEU A 929 23.71 9.71 -30.82
N GLY A 930 24.28 10.28 -29.77
CA GLY A 930 24.99 9.59 -28.70
C GLY A 930 26.45 9.31 -28.98
N LEU A 931 26.95 9.48 -30.21
CA LEU A 931 28.33 9.20 -30.57
C LEU A 931 29.30 10.35 -30.18
N LEU A 932 30.50 9.97 -29.79
CA LEU A 932 31.62 10.89 -29.62
C LEU A 932 32.14 11.30 -31.00
N VAL A 933 31.97 12.54 -31.34
CA VAL A 933 32.30 13.06 -32.68
C VAL A 933 33.22 14.25 -32.59
N ARG A 934 33.81 14.59 -33.74
CA ARG A 934 34.68 15.76 -33.92
C ARG A 934 34.24 16.53 -35.15
N ALA A 935 33.91 17.79 -34.98
CA ALA A 935 33.52 18.71 -36.04
C ALA A 935 34.43 19.92 -36.07
N TRP A 936 34.58 20.58 -37.22
CA TRP A 936 35.30 21.82 -37.34
C TRP A 936 34.43 22.87 -38.03
N GLY A 937 34.70 24.12 -37.80
CA GLY A 937 33.99 25.18 -38.51
C GLY A 937 34.39 26.57 -38.03
N ARG A 938 33.96 27.58 -38.81
CA ARG A 938 34.02 28.97 -38.38
C ARG A 938 32.97 29.24 -37.31
N VAL A 939 33.33 29.94 -36.26
CA VAL A 939 32.37 30.39 -35.25
C VAL A 939 31.51 31.49 -35.84
N VAL A 940 30.22 31.25 -35.91
CA VAL A 940 29.26 32.15 -36.56
C VAL A 940 28.29 32.81 -35.59
N ALA A 941 28.11 32.25 -34.38
CA ALA A 941 27.35 32.82 -33.30
C ALA A 941 27.86 32.37 -31.95
N VAL A 942 27.72 33.22 -30.93
CA VAL A 942 28.08 32.93 -29.52
C VAL A 942 26.92 33.44 -28.66
N ASP A 943 26.59 32.69 -27.64
CA ASP A 943 25.61 33.06 -26.62
C ASP A 943 25.86 34.51 -26.11
N SER A 944 24.81 35.32 -26.07
CA SER A 944 24.90 36.72 -25.65
C SER A 944 25.07 36.89 -24.15
N ALA A 945 24.83 35.84 -23.34
CA ALA A 945 24.97 35.88 -21.89
C ALA A 945 26.37 36.29 -21.43
N ALA A 946 26.51 36.89 -20.27
CA ALA A 946 27.82 37.28 -19.69
C ALA A 946 28.75 36.08 -19.54
N THR A 947 28.20 34.92 -19.22
CA THR A 947 28.91 33.63 -19.26
C THR A 947 28.25 32.77 -20.35
N PRO A 948 28.81 32.76 -21.57
CA PRO A 948 28.24 32.01 -22.67
C PRO A 948 28.19 30.51 -22.38
N THR A 949 27.11 29.86 -22.71
CA THR A 949 26.88 28.42 -22.51
C THR A 949 26.87 27.66 -23.83
N TRP A 950 26.83 28.34 -24.96
CA TRP A 950 26.87 27.74 -26.30
C TRP A 950 27.49 28.67 -27.33
N PHE A 951 27.98 28.09 -28.43
CA PHE A 951 28.37 28.76 -29.64
C PHE A 951 27.99 27.92 -30.87
N GLU A 952 27.91 28.55 -32.05
CA GLU A 952 27.58 27.86 -33.30
C GLU A 952 28.76 27.89 -34.25
N ILE A 953 29.04 26.76 -34.89
CA ILE A 953 30.03 26.60 -35.93
C ILE A 953 29.39 26.27 -37.28
N GLU A 954 30.06 26.70 -38.39
CA GLU A 954 29.68 26.40 -39.75
C GLU A 954 30.90 25.97 -40.55
N ASP A 955 30.85 24.79 -41.21
CA ASP A 955 31.93 24.17 -41.95
C ASP A 955 31.90 24.42 -43.45
N GLY A 956 31.04 25.36 -43.90
CA GLY A 956 30.84 25.67 -45.31
C GLY A 956 29.75 24.80 -46.01
N SER A 957 29.18 23.84 -45.29
CA SER A 957 28.08 22.97 -45.80
C SER A 957 26.69 23.65 -45.80
N GLY A 958 26.61 24.85 -45.23
CA GLY A 958 25.33 25.56 -45.00
C GLY A 958 24.56 25.08 -43.77
N ALA A 959 25.09 24.14 -42.99
CA ALA A 959 24.51 23.67 -41.73
C ALA A 959 25.25 24.30 -40.52
N ARG A 960 24.48 24.93 -39.63
CA ARG A 960 25.03 25.43 -38.35
C ARG A 960 24.87 24.36 -37.29
N VAL A 961 25.91 24.17 -36.51
CA VAL A 961 25.95 23.23 -35.40
C VAL A 961 26.12 24.01 -34.11
N ARG A 962 25.17 23.85 -33.20
CA ARG A 962 25.27 24.43 -31.88
C ARG A 962 26.15 23.54 -31.01
N CYS A 963 27.19 24.13 -30.43
CA CYS A 963 28.09 23.50 -29.46
C CYS A 963 27.72 23.99 -28.05
N VAL A 964 27.22 23.09 -27.20
CA VAL A 964 26.86 23.42 -25.82
C VAL A 964 27.99 23.01 -24.89
N VAL A 965 28.38 23.90 -23.97
CA VAL A 965 29.50 23.66 -23.06
C VAL A 965 29.01 23.48 -21.61
N PRO A 966 29.61 22.58 -20.82
CA PRO A 966 29.27 22.44 -19.41
C PRO A 966 29.88 23.56 -18.57
N THR A 967 29.42 23.70 -17.33
CA THR A 967 30.03 24.63 -16.36
C THR A 967 31.54 24.37 -16.23
N GLY A 968 32.33 25.44 -16.23
CA GLY A 968 33.77 25.38 -16.14
C GLY A 968 34.52 25.36 -17.51
N VAL A 969 33.78 25.27 -18.61
CA VAL A 969 34.35 25.46 -19.97
C VAL A 969 34.11 26.90 -20.41
N THR A 970 35.18 27.59 -20.83
CA THR A 970 35.14 29.01 -21.23
C THR A 970 35.02 29.15 -22.73
N ILE A 971 34.06 29.93 -23.21
CA ILE A 971 33.92 30.30 -24.63
C ILE A 971 34.59 31.65 -24.87
N ASN A 972 35.55 31.68 -25.77
CA ASN A 972 36.21 32.93 -26.17
C ASN A 972 35.48 33.50 -27.43
N ARG A 973 34.93 34.69 -27.32
CA ARG A 973 34.22 35.38 -28.40
C ARG A 973 35.10 35.78 -29.59
N ALA A 974 36.43 35.72 -29.42
CA ALA A 974 37.40 36.01 -30.47
C ALA A 974 37.79 34.77 -31.32
N TRP A 975 37.25 33.60 -31.04
CA TRP A 975 37.48 32.41 -31.86
C TRP A 975 36.98 32.62 -33.30
N ASN A 976 37.83 32.33 -34.27
CA ASN A 976 37.45 32.38 -35.68
C ASN A 976 37.12 30.97 -36.20
N TYR A 977 38.09 30.06 -36.15
CA TYR A 977 37.85 28.65 -36.49
C TYR A 977 38.19 27.75 -35.30
N VAL A 978 37.38 26.74 -35.11
CA VAL A 978 37.58 25.78 -34.02
C VAL A 978 37.40 24.36 -34.53
N LEU A 979 38.12 23.44 -33.89
CA LEU A 979 37.88 22.00 -33.95
C LEU A 979 37.28 21.58 -32.62
N VAL A 980 36.08 21.03 -32.63
CA VAL A 980 35.30 20.73 -31.43
C VAL A 980 35.04 19.23 -31.36
N THR A 981 35.41 18.63 -30.22
CA THR A 981 35.10 17.25 -29.88
C THR A 981 33.93 17.26 -28.88
N GLY A 982 32.96 16.34 -29.02
CA GLY A 982 31.81 16.26 -28.08
C GLY A 982 30.87 15.14 -28.48
N ILE A 983 29.79 15.04 -27.75
CA ILE A 983 28.73 14.07 -28.04
C ILE A 983 27.70 14.71 -28.98
N SER A 984 27.42 14.02 -30.09
CA SER A 984 26.25 14.36 -30.92
C SER A 984 24.96 14.12 -30.17
N SER A 985 24.17 15.15 -29.99
CA SER A 985 22.97 15.13 -29.16
C SER A 985 21.85 15.97 -29.81
N CYS A 986 20.72 16.10 -29.18
CA CYS A 986 19.64 16.99 -29.58
C CYS A 986 18.89 17.55 -28.37
N GLU A 987 18.15 18.62 -28.57
CA GLU A 987 17.26 19.23 -27.59
C GLU A 987 16.02 19.83 -28.29
N MET A 988 14.92 19.93 -27.58
CA MET A 988 13.74 20.63 -28.06
C MET A 988 13.88 22.12 -27.84
N SER A 989 13.67 22.90 -28.90
CA SER A 989 13.55 24.36 -28.85
C SER A 989 12.17 24.75 -29.37
N GLY A 990 11.24 24.97 -28.45
CA GLY A 990 9.81 25.07 -28.80
C GLY A 990 9.28 23.72 -29.33
N SER A 991 8.75 23.71 -30.56
CA SER A 991 8.28 22.48 -31.24
C SER A 991 9.31 21.88 -32.21
N THR A 992 10.53 22.41 -32.26
CA THR A 992 11.56 21.99 -33.22
C THR A 992 12.70 21.29 -32.54
N VAL A 993 13.09 20.12 -33.05
CA VAL A 993 14.30 19.39 -32.59
C VAL A 993 15.54 20.09 -33.15
N THR A 994 16.38 20.56 -32.26
CA THR A 994 17.67 21.17 -32.60
C THR A 994 18.80 20.19 -32.31
N ARG A 995 19.59 19.85 -33.32
CA ARG A 995 20.78 19.04 -33.18
C ARG A 995 21.91 19.87 -32.59
N LEU A 996 22.71 19.25 -31.73
CA LEU A 996 23.81 19.94 -31.04
C LEU A 996 24.97 19.01 -30.74
N LEU A 997 26.09 19.61 -30.42
CA LEU A 997 27.32 18.95 -29.98
C LEU A 997 27.54 19.30 -28.49
N ARG A 998 27.49 18.32 -27.60
CA ARG A 998 27.80 18.51 -26.17
C ARG A 998 29.30 18.38 -25.95
N VAL A 999 29.97 19.48 -25.68
CA VAL A 999 31.39 19.55 -25.33
C VAL A 999 31.58 18.95 -23.94
N ARG A 1000 32.68 18.21 -23.71
CA ARG A 1000 32.96 17.54 -22.42
C ARG A 1000 33.82 18.38 -21.50
N THR A 1001 34.92 18.92 -22.09
CA THR A 1001 35.97 19.66 -21.36
C THR A 1001 36.55 20.80 -22.23
N GLN A 1002 37.35 21.71 -21.64
CA GLN A 1002 38.01 22.79 -22.35
C GLN A 1002 38.98 22.27 -23.43
N SER A 1003 39.67 21.15 -23.20
CA SER A 1003 40.58 20.53 -24.16
C SER A 1003 39.92 19.97 -25.42
N ASP A 1004 38.59 19.79 -25.37
CA ASP A 1004 37.82 19.37 -26.54
C ASP A 1004 37.60 20.49 -27.58
N ILE A 1005 37.93 21.73 -27.22
CA ILE A 1005 37.87 22.89 -28.14
C ILE A 1005 39.28 23.32 -28.50
N GLN A 1006 39.64 23.14 -29.74
CA GLN A 1006 40.97 23.52 -30.27
C GLN A 1006 40.78 24.64 -31.30
N THR A 1007 41.49 25.76 -31.14
CA THR A 1007 41.50 26.84 -32.13
C THR A 1007 42.37 26.42 -33.31
N VAL A 1008 41.91 26.70 -34.51
CA VAL A 1008 42.64 26.50 -35.76
C VAL A 1008 42.95 27.88 -36.29
N ASN A 1009 44.27 28.20 -36.31
CA ASN A 1009 44.76 29.48 -36.83
C ASN A 1009 44.84 29.45 -38.34
#